data_d0eca2f1a8744eb232edf3fe21cc277e
#
_entry.id   d0eca2f1a8744eb232edf3fe21cc277e
#
_cell.length_a   1.000
_cell.length_b   1.000
_cell.length_c   1.000
_cell.angle_alpha   90.00
_cell.angle_beta   90.00
_cell.angle_gamma   90.00
#
_symmetry.space_group_name_H-M   'P 1'
#
loop_
_entity.id
_entity.type
_entity.pdbx_description
1 polymer ?
#
loop_
_entity_poly.entity_id
_entity_poly.type
_entity_poly.pdbx_seq_one_letter_code
_entity_poly.pdbx_strand_id
1 'polypeptide(L)'
;MKQFLLSLFTLVSMYASAQSTFVVNDVTYTIKEGTSDPEVELTEAGSDAKKVANLVIPSTVSNGETTYKVTSIADYAYQWTDATSIKVPGSVKAIGRAAFYYGNPSTVLLGNGVETIGSYAFSGKNLTELDIPSSVKVIGDHAFFGTSTNPKLSKLTLHEGLEEIGDGAFYGNAIETLEIPSTCKRIGASAFLYSTKLKTLTFYEGLEEIGDGAFVNGDAAYNSTKNLTSVTLPQSLKKLGIEAFLRMPLTSINIPAGLEELGESAFAKTNIATITVDAANEHFMVDEAGVLYNKSGKVLYSVPMKGLKNYTVPANCIGINGGAFWGSEIETVSLPNSMLAIGYGAFMESPLKTINLPNSISYIDEFCFAGTNLETVALPENLYYIYEATFAQCLNLRSVVIPSSVQAIDVRAFYLSNNLTSVTCKGSTPPYLVEAYENEEEFSSAFTLYVPKGCANNYKASKIGEMDNYWINYFSKVEEMDKGILHPVAATPAFADVLEELQPASFQIQFDEPITCIEENPEVGLRLDYPYMSAQEVGTGWHATVNGNTLTVYANDETETLARFQTSNEHIYYLTIPAGVVKNAAGDENEYILLGYYGYGHETGINETLQNNKIGMGKVVARYNVNGQQTTAQQKGLQIVRFNDGTARKINVK
;
A
#
# COMPACT_ATOMS: atom_id res chain seq x y z
N MET A 1 -43.79 -20.62 53.10
CA MET A 1 -42.32 -20.51 53.10
C MET A 1 -41.81 -20.43 51.68
N LYS A 2 -42.28 -19.47 50.87
CA LYS A 2 -41.84 -19.21 49.46
C LYS A 2 -41.91 -17.71 49.10
N GLN A 3 -41.76 -16.81 50.06
CA GLN A 3 -41.88 -15.37 49.84
C GLN A 3 -40.85 -14.52 50.59
N PHE A 4 -39.68 -15.07 50.95
CA PHE A 4 -38.65 -14.31 51.68
C PHE A 4 -37.25 -14.44 51.08
N LEU A 5 -37.13 -14.77 49.82
CA LEU A 5 -35.84 -14.87 49.13
C LEU A 5 -35.76 -13.99 47.84
N LEU A 6 -36.57 -12.92 47.75
CA LEU A 6 -36.63 -12.04 46.56
C LEU A 6 -36.37 -10.56 46.89
N SER A 7 -35.62 -10.25 47.93
CA SER A 7 -35.33 -8.86 48.29
C SER A 7 -33.88 -8.57 48.63
N LEU A 8 -32.94 -9.38 48.15
CA LEU A 8 -31.52 -9.09 48.30
C LEU A 8 -30.79 -8.98 46.95
N PHE A 9 -31.52 -8.70 45.88
CA PHE A 9 -31.00 -8.37 44.53
C PHE A 9 -31.39 -6.95 44.18
N THR A 10 -31.04 -6.00 45.03
CA THR A 10 -31.28 -4.60 44.67
C THR A 10 -30.21 -3.72 45.24
N LEU A 11 -29.76 -2.84 44.40
CA LEU A 11 -28.91 -1.71 44.68
C LEU A 11 -27.42 -2.03 44.91
N VAL A 12 -26.74 -2.65 43.95
CA VAL A 12 -25.54 -2.02 43.49
C VAL A 12 -25.99 -0.88 42.55
N SER A 13 -26.49 0.19 43.19
CA SER A 13 -26.53 1.48 42.50
C SER A 13 -25.10 1.77 42.05
N MET A 14 -24.89 1.81 40.77
CA MET A 14 -23.80 2.57 40.17
C MET A 14 -23.97 4.00 40.69
N TYR A 15 -23.36 4.34 41.79
CA TYR A 15 -22.94 5.70 42.05
C TYR A 15 -21.84 5.94 41.04
N ALA A 16 -22.18 6.42 39.85
CA ALA A 16 -21.35 7.36 39.17
C ALA A 16 -21.22 8.52 40.17
N SER A 17 -20.15 8.56 40.96
CA SER A 17 -19.84 9.72 41.78
C SER A 17 -19.72 10.87 40.78
N ALA A 18 -20.66 11.81 40.84
CA ALA A 18 -20.55 13.05 40.09
C ALA A 18 -19.22 13.66 40.56
N GLN A 19 -18.20 13.67 39.71
CA GLN A 19 -16.90 14.26 40.00
C GLN A 19 -17.15 15.67 40.49
N SER A 20 -16.71 16.01 41.71
CA SER A 20 -16.95 17.33 42.29
C SER A 20 -16.16 18.38 41.52
N THR A 21 -16.86 19.34 40.94
CA THR A 21 -16.28 20.43 40.15
C THR A 21 -16.51 21.78 40.84
N PHE A 22 -15.64 22.76 40.54
CA PHE A 22 -15.81 24.15 40.92
C PHE A 22 -15.23 25.09 39.86
N VAL A 23 -15.65 26.35 39.89
CA VAL A 23 -15.23 27.37 38.90
C VAL A 23 -14.45 28.47 39.59
N VAL A 24 -13.29 28.84 39.04
CA VAL A 24 -12.49 30.01 39.45
C VAL A 24 -12.01 30.74 38.20
N ASN A 25 -12.25 32.04 38.11
CA ASN A 25 -11.86 32.92 37.03
C ASN A 25 -12.31 32.37 35.63
N ASP A 26 -13.56 31.96 35.53
CA ASP A 26 -14.16 31.41 34.32
C ASP A 26 -13.49 30.11 33.83
N VAL A 27 -12.87 29.36 34.76
CA VAL A 27 -12.27 28.05 34.48
C VAL A 27 -12.86 27.03 35.43
N THR A 28 -13.34 25.90 34.89
CA THR A 28 -13.85 24.76 35.63
C THR A 28 -12.69 23.83 35.99
N TYR A 29 -12.69 23.40 37.27
CA TYR A 29 -11.75 22.44 37.81
C TYR A 29 -12.48 21.24 38.34
N THR A 30 -11.97 20.04 38.06
CA THR A 30 -12.49 18.77 38.58
C THR A 30 -11.54 18.23 39.63
N ILE A 31 -12.08 17.91 40.84
CA ILE A 31 -11.28 17.35 41.94
C ILE A 31 -10.91 15.90 41.60
N LYS A 32 -9.63 15.57 41.79
CA LYS A 32 -9.13 14.20 41.64
C LYS A 32 -9.31 13.45 42.95
N GLU A 33 -10.13 12.40 42.96
CA GLU A 33 -10.34 11.55 44.14
C GLU A 33 -9.16 10.57 44.32
N GLY A 34 -8.89 10.22 45.60
CA GLY A 34 -7.89 9.19 45.92
C GLY A 34 -6.43 9.66 45.90
N THR A 35 -6.18 10.95 45.77
CA THR A 35 -4.83 11.54 45.88
C THR A 35 -4.51 11.88 47.35
N SER A 36 -3.25 11.71 47.76
CA SER A 36 -2.80 12.04 49.15
C SER A 36 -2.83 13.55 49.40
N ASP A 37 -2.58 14.34 48.38
CA ASP A 37 -2.65 15.81 48.38
C ASP A 37 -3.84 16.26 47.54
N PRO A 38 -4.48 17.40 47.87
CA PRO A 38 -5.58 17.94 47.07
C PRO A 38 -5.12 18.29 45.65
N GLU A 39 -5.63 17.55 44.66
CA GLU A 39 -5.30 17.77 43.24
C GLU A 39 -6.55 18.02 42.41
N VAL A 40 -6.38 18.78 41.33
CA VAL A 40 -7.42 19.04 40.33
C VAL A 40 -6.91 18.88 38.91
N GLU A 41 -7.84 18.54 38.04
CA GLU A 41 -7.73 18.71 36.59
C GLU A 41 -8.39 20.05 36.19
N LEU A 42 -7.73 20.83 35.37
CA LEU A 42 -8.33 21.96 34.66
C LEU A 42 -9.17 21.39 33.52
N THR A 43 -10.49 21.44 33.66
CA THR A 43 -11.41 20.68 32.78
C THR A 43 -11.91 21.51 31.62
N GLU A 44 -12.28 22.79 31.86
CA GLU A 44 -12.84 23.62 30.80
C GLU A 44 -12.62 25.10 31.09
N ALA A 45 -12.20 25.88 30.09
CA ALA A 45 -12.13 27.32 30.14
C ALA A 45 -13.38 27.94 29.50
N GLY A 46 -14.01 28.88 30.20
CA GLY A 46 -15.12 29.65 29.68
C GLY A 46 -14.67 30.70 28.67
N SER A 47 -15.63 31.47 28.14
CA SER A 47 -15.40 32.41 27.04
C SER A 47 -14.42 33.54 27.38
N ASP A 48 -14.41 34.01 28.61
CA ASP A 48 -13.53 35.11 29.03
C ASP A 48 -12.12 34.61 29.34
N ALA A 49 -11.97 33.41 29.92
CA ALA A 49 -10.70 32.75 30.10
C ALA A 49 -9.99 32.45 28.78
N LYS A 50 -10.76 32.13 27.71
CA LYS A 50 -10.22 31.87 26.36
C LYS A 50 -9.73 33.12 25.63
N LYS A 51 -10.19 34.33 26.01
CA LYS A 51 -9.78 35.61 25.39
C LYS A 51 -8.50 36.21 25.96
N VAL A 52 -7.86 35.55 26.93
CA VAL A 52 -6.65 36.04 27.60
C VAL A 52 -5.43 35.90 26.70
N ALA A 53 -4.88 37.01 26.22
CA ALA A 53 -3.74 37.00 25.29
C ALA A 53 -2.46 36.35 25.88
N ASN A 54 -2.19 36.56 27.18
CA ASN A 54 -1.06 35.97 27.90
C ASN A 54 -1.60 34.96 28.92
N LEU A 55 -1.88 33.77 28.45
CA LEU A 55 -2.47 32.73 29.27
C LEU A 55 -1.41 32.08 30.17
N VAL A 56 -1.63 32.18 31.49
CA VAL A 56 -0.80 31.49 32.50
C VAL A 56 -1.66 30.50 33.23
N ILE A 57 -1.43 29.22 33.03
CA ILE A 57 -2.09 28.15 33.79
C ILE A 57 -1.58 28.22 35.22
N PRO A 58 -2.47 28.32 36.23
CA PRO A 58 -2.05 28.38 37.63
C PRO A 58 -1.50 27.04 38.12
N SER A 59 -0.46 27.08 38.96
CA SER A 59 0.07 25.85 39.61
C SER A 59 -0.83 25.32 40.70
N THR A 60 -1.63 26.21 41.31
CA THR A 60 -2.59 25.90 42.36
C THR A 60 -3.85 26.75 42.19
N VAL A 61 -4.98 26.26 42.70
CA VAL A 61 -6.26 26.97 42.71
C VAL A 61 -6.95 26.71 44.04
N SER A 62 -7.64 27.74 44.63
CA SER A 62 -8.32 27.57 45.89
C SER A 62 -9.85 27.54 45.73
N ASN A 63 -10.50 26.65 46.47
CA ASN A 63 -11.94 26.57 46.59
C ASN A 63 -12.28 26.58 48.10
N GLY A 64 -12.77 27.72 48.59
CA GLY A 64 -12.91 27.97 50.00
C GLY A 64 -11.54 27.97 50.71
N GLU A 65 -11.41 27.18 51.78
CA GLU A 65 -10.17 27.05 52.55
C GLU A 65 -9.17 26.03 51.95
N THR A 66 -9.59 25.23 50.96
CA THR A 66 -8.76 24.18 50.36
C THR A 66 -8.03 24.72 49.12
N THR A 67 -6.71 24.56 49.13
CA THR A 67 -5.87 24.83 47.98
C THR A 67 -5.51 23.54 47.26
N TYR A 68 -5.83 23.46 46.00
CA TYR A 68 -5.61 22.30 45.14
C TYR A 68 -4.43 22.56 44.18
N LYS A 69 -3.60 21.57 43.96
CA LYS A 69 -2.56 21.57 42.95
C LYS A 69 -3.17 21.24 41.59
N VAL A 70 -2.91 22.04 40.55
CA VAL A 70 -3.32 21.76 39.19
C VAL A 70 -2.31 20.79 38.56
N THR A 71 -2.75 19.55 38.32
CA THR A 71 -1.87 18.45 37.89
C THR A 71 -2.14 17.95 36.47
N SER A 72 -3.28 18.31 35.86
CA SER A 72 -3.56 18.04 34.47
C SER A 72 -4.45 19.11 33.83
N ILE A 73 -4.40 19.19 32.51
CA ILE A 73 -5.30 19.94 31.64
C ILE A 73 -6.07 18.92 30.81
N ALA A 74 -7.40 18.99 30.87
CA ALA A 74 -8.27 18.05 30.18
C ALA A 74 -8.27 18.26 28.65
N ASP A 75 -8.86 17.29 27.96
CA ASP A 75 -9.09 17.38 26.51
C ASP A 75 -9.94 18.60 26.17
N TYR A 76 -9.55 19.32 25.12
CA TYR A 76 -10.25 20.52 24.61
C TYR A 76 -10.39 21.70 25.58
N ALA A 77 -9.78 21.69 26.75
CA ALA A 77 -10.01 22.65 27.84
C ALA A 77 -9.92 24.12 27.41
N TYR A 78 -8.95 24.49 26.59
CA TYR A 78 -8.75 25.82 26.00
C TYR A 78 -8.85 25.85 24.47
N GLN A 79 -9.59 24.92 23.89
CA GLN A 79 -9.81 24.91 22.44
C GLN A 79 -10.39 26.27 21.99
N TRP A 80 -9.87 26.81 20.86
CA TRP A 80 -10.24 28.15 20.33
C TRP A 80 -9.80 29.31 21.20
N THR A 81 -8.74 29.19 21.99
CA THR A 81 -8.23 30.32 22.79
C THR A 81 -7.61 31.39 21.88
N ASP A 82 -7.78 32.66 22.27
CA ASP A 82 -7.12 33.82 21.62
C ASP A 82 -5.69 34.05 22.15
N ALA A 83 -5.17 33.15 23.00
CA ALA A 83 -3.88 33.30 23.62
C ALA A 83 -2.74 33.32 22.58
N THR A 84 -1.96 34.38 22.61
CA THR A 84 -0.73 34.52 21.83
C THR A 84 0.50 33.96 22.57
N SER A 85 0.42 33.83 23.90
CA SER A 85 1.41 33.20 24.74
C SER A 85 0.72 32.29 25.75
N ILE A 86 1.25 31.07 25.90
CA ILE A 86 0.77 30.06 26.86
C ILE A 86 1.91 29.64 27.75
N LYS A 87 1.69 29.69 29.07
CA LYS A 87 2.62 29.18 30.08
C LYS A 87 1.94 28.08 30.89
N VAL A 88 2.50 26.87 30.85
CA VAL A 88 2.08 25.71 31.61
C VAL A 88 3.08 25.47 32.75
N PRO A 89 2.65 25.43 34.03
CA PRO A 89 3.55 25.24 35.15
C PRO A 89 4.03 23.78 35.28
N GLY A 90 5.16 23.57 35.96
CA GLY A 90 5.68 22.22 36.21
C GLY A 90 4.85 21.37 37.20
N SER A 91 3.76 21.90 37.78
CA SER A 91 2.79 21.10 38.51
C SER A 91 1.94 20.23 37.58
N VAL A 92 1.68 20.68 36.36
CA VAL A 92 0.91 19.94 35.34
C VAL A 92 1.79 18.81 34.82
N LYS A 93 1.27 17.57 34.93
CA LYS A 93 1.90 16.34 34.45
C LYS A 93 1.45 15.97 33.06
N ALA A 94 0.16 16.18 32.76
CA ALA A 94 -0.45 15.82 31.49
C ALA A 94 -1.22 16.99 30.88
N ILE A 95 -1.01 17.21 29.60
CA ILE A 95 -1.79 18.11 28.75
C ILE A 95 -2.65 17.25 27.84
N GLY A 96 -3.96 17.40 27.92
CA GLY A 96 -4.94 16.59 27.20
C GLY A 96 -4.95 16.83 25.70
N ARG A 97 -5.68 15.95 24.99
CA ARG A 97 -5.88 16.02 23.56
C ARG A 97 -6.55 17.35 23.20
N ALA A 98 -6.02 18.02 22.14
CA ALA A 98 -6.57 19.27 21.61
C ALA A 98 -6.77 20.37 22.68
N ALA A 99 -6.03 20.33 23.78
CA ALA A 99 -6.23 21.23 24.93
C ALA A 99 -6.19 22.70 24.51
N PHE A 100 -5.34 23.08 23.54
CA PHE A 100 -5.21 24.44 23.00
C PHE A 100 -5.39 24.46 21.47
N TYR A 101 -6.11 23.52 20.92
CA TYR A 101 -6.35 23.38 19.48
C TYR A 101 -7.02 24.60 18.89
N TYR A 102 -6.56 25.05 17.71
CA TYR A 102 -6.93 26.33 17.07
C TYR A 102 -6.56 27.61 17.85
N GLY A 103 -5.78 27.52 18.92
CA GLY A 103 -5.34 28.69 19.69
C GLY A 103 -4.25 29.52 19.01
N ASN A 104 -3.48 28.96 18.08
CA ASN A 104 -2.43 29.63 17.33
C ASN A 104 -1.43 30.49 18.16
N PRO A 105 -0.91 30.04 19.32
CA PRO A 105 0.07 30.79 20.10
C PRO A 105 1.38 30.99 19.33
N SER A 106 2.03 32.14 19.53
CA SER A 106 3.39 32.38 19.03
C SER A 106 4.46 31.90 20.01
N THR A 107 4.08 31.69 21.28
CA THR A 107 4.97 31.27 22.36
C THR A 107 4.28 30.24 23.24
N VAL A 108 4.96 29.14 23.51
CA VAL A 108 4.55 28.10 24.46
C VAL A 108 5.73 27.84 25.41
N LEU A 109 5.49 28.00 26.71
CA LEU A 109 6.46 27.71 27.75
C LEU A 109 5.94 26.54 28.60
N LEU A 110 6.64 25.44 28.56
CA LEU A 110 6.32 24.23 29.32
C LEU A 110 7.21 24.14 30.56
N GLY A 111 6.59 23.94 31.72
CA GLY A 111 7.31 23.77 32.97
C GLY A 111 7.95 22.38 33.07
N ASN A 112 9.12 22.34 33.73
CA ASN A 112 9.80 21.07 34.01
C ASN A 112 9.01 20.26 35.05
N GLY A 113 8.26 19.30 34.55
CA GLY A 113 7.30 18.47 35.29
C GLY A 113 6.16 18.00 34.39
N VAL A 114 5.99 18.60 33.19
CA VAL A 114 5.09 18.07 32.16
C VAL A 114 5.69 16.76 31.66
N GLU A 115 4.93 15.69 31.70
CA GLU A 115 5.35 14.32 31.32
C GLU A 115 4.75 13.91 29.98
N THR A 116 3.49 14.34 29.68
CA THR A 116 2.81 13.99 28.43
C THR A 116 2.13 15.20 27.79
N ILE A 117 2.25 15.30 26.48
CA ILE A 117 1.57 16.29 25.63
C ILE A 117 0.61 15.53 24.71
N GLY A 118 -0.69 15.76 24.83
CA GLY A 118 -1.74 15.05 24.10
C GLY A 118 -1.77 15.38 22.62
N SER A 119 -2.45 14.53 21.85
CA SER A 119 -2.62 14.71 20.41
C SER A 119 -3.31 16.04 20.10
N TYR A 120 -2.81 16.76 19.08
CA TYR A 120 -3.31 18.08 18.66
C TYR A 120 -3.21 19.20 19.75
N ALA A 121 -2.53 19.00 20.86
CA ALA A 121 -2.59 19.90 22.01
C ALA A 121 -2.25 21.36 21.65
N PHE A 122 -1.25 21.59 20.84
CA PHE A 122 -0.79 22.92 20.39
C PHE A 122 -0.76 23.04 18.87
N SER A 123 -1.56 22.28 18.17
CA SER A 123 -1.66 22.37 16.70
C SER A 123 -2.02 23.80 16.28
N GLY A 124 -1.13 24.45 15.50
CA GLY A 124 -1.27 25.85 15.11
C GLY A 124 -0.14 26.36 14.21
N LYS A 125 -0.26 27.62 13.75
CA LYS A 125 0.55 28.15 12.64
C LYS A 125 1.60 29.21 13.07
N ASN A 126 1.59 29.64 14.33
CA ASN A 126 2.33 30.84 14.72
C ASN A 126 3.54 30.60 15.61
N LEU A 127 3.72 29.38 16.13
CA LEU A 127 4.86 29.03 16.98
C LEU A 127 6.17 29.15 16.19
N THR A 128 7.17 29.83 16.75
CA THR A 128 8.46 30.06 16.10
C THR A 128 9.63 29.33 16.77
N GLU A 129 9.53 29.13 18.08
CA GLU A 129 10.50 28.41 18.90
C GLU A 129 9.76 27.51 19.89
N LEU A 130 10.33 26.38 20.22
CA LEU A 130 9.82 25.45 21.21
C LEU A 130 10.96 24.73 21.91
N ASP A 131 10.90 24.74 23.24
CA ASP A 131 11.76 23.96 24.12
C ASP A 131 10.91 22.94 24.86
N ILE A 132 11.14 21.65 24.60
CA ILE A 132 10.46 20.52 25.22
C ILE A 132 11.29 20.10 26.45
N PRO A 133 10.80 20.30 27.69
CA PRO A 133 11.60 20.02 28.87
C PRO A 133 11.90 18.52 29.03
N SER A 134 12.99 18.21 29.74
CA SER A 134 13.48 16.84 29.96
C SER A 134 12.50 15.93 30.74
N SER A 135 11.45 16.50 31.34
CA SER A 135 10.41 15.73 31.99
C SER A 135 9.41 15.11 31.02
N VAL A 136 9.31 15.62 29.78
CA VAL A 136 8.37 15.12 28.75
C VAL A 136 8.88 13.80 28.21
N LYS A 137 8.03 12.79 28.30
CA LYS A 137 8.26 11.45 27.79
C LYS A 137 7.60 11.21 26.44
N VAL A 138 6.37 11.72 26.27
CA VAL A 138 5.55 11.47 25.08
C VAL A 138 5.02 12.78 24.53
N ILE A 139 5.23 12.97 23.24
CA ILE A 139 4.59 14.00 22.43
C ILE A 139 3.56 13.29 21.53
N GLY A 140 2.28 13.59 21.71
CA GLY A 140 1.18 12.94 21.01
C GLY A 140 1.06 13.35 19.54
N ASP A 141 0.19 12.64 18.83
CA ASP A 141 0.00 12.83 17.39
C ASP A 141 -0.45 14.26 17.08
N HIS A 142 0.18 14.86 16.04
CA HIS A 142 -0.13 16.21 15.59
C HIS A 142 -0.05 17.27 16.70
N ALA A 143 0.66 17.02 17.79
CA ALA A 143 0.68 17.93 18.95
C ALA A 143 1.12 19.35 18.61
N PHE A 144 2.06 19.51 17.68
CA PHE A 144 2.58 20.79 17.17
C PHE A 144 2.46 20.87 15.64
N PHE A 145 1.37 20.32 15.10
CA PHE A 145 1.09 20.33 13.66
C PHE A 145 1.08 21.77 13.13
N GLY A 146 1.92 22.03 12.15
CA GLY A 146 2.11 23.32 11.51
C GLY A 146 1.37 23.47 10.17
N THR A 147 2.04 24.09 9.19
CA THR A 147 1.52 24.24 7.82
C THR A 147 2.65 24.16 6.80
N SER A 148 2.45 23.40 5.74
CA SER A 148 3.41 23.27 4.64
C SER A 148 3.59 24.56 3.83
N THR A 149 2.57 25.42 3.78
CA THR A 149 2.57 26.64 2.95
C THR A 149 3.30 27.82 3.57
N ASN A 150 3.34 27.91 4.90
CA ASN A 150 4.03 29.00 5.63
C ASN A 150 4.52 28.51 7.00
N PRO A 151 5.49 27.58 7.03
CA PRO A 151 5.99 27.01 8.26
C PRO A 151 6.76 28.06 9.08
N LYS A 152 6.55 28.11 10.40
CA LYS A 152 7.16 29.10 11.28
C LYS A 152 8.06 28.53 12.36
N LEU A 153 7.77 27.35 12.91
CA LEU A 153 8.61 26.74 13.95
C LEU A 153 9.97 26.39 13.36
N SER A 154 10.96 27.22 13.66
CA SER A 154 12.32 27.11 13.10
C SER A 154 13.33 26.59 14.11
N LYS A 155 13.03 26.68 15.41
CA LYS A 155 13.89 26.20 16.48
C LYS A 155 13.11 25.26 17.40
N LEU A 156 13.53 24.00 17.44
CA LEU A 156 13.04 22.97 18.32
C LEU A 156 14.20 22.42 19.14
N THR A 157 14.02 22.39 20.46
CA THR A 157 14.96 21.74 21.38
C THR A 157 14.25 20.58 22.04
N LEU A 158 14.84 19.39 21.90
CA LEU A 158 14.42 18.16 22.56
C LEU A 158 15.50 17.76 23.58
N HIS A 159 15.09 17.28 24.73
CA HIS A 159 16.01 16.88 25.80
C HIS A 159 15.93 15.39 26.08
N GLU A 160 16.96 14.85 26.72
CA GLU A 160 16.95 13.48 27.27
C GLU A 160 15.76 13.31 28.24
N GLY A 161 15.11 12.15 28.17
CA GLY A 161 13.86 11.84 28.86
C GLY A 161 12.68 11.64 27.89
N LEU A 162 12.75 12.23 26.68
CA LEU A 162 11.76 12.01 25.64
C LEU A 162 11.86 10.58 25.08
N GLU A 163 10.78 9.84 25.15
CA GLU A 163 10.70 8.42 24.74
C GLU A 163 10.00 8.25 23.37
N GLU A 164 9.00 9.11 23.07
CA GLU A 164 8.18 8.97 21.86
C GLU A 164 7.76 10.32 21.28
N ILE A 165 7.85 10.42 19.94
CA ILE A 165 7.30 11.49 19.11
C ILE A 165 6.19 10.87 18.26
N GLY A 166 4.94 11.33 18.44
CA GLY A 166 3.75 10.81 17.78
C GLY A 166 3.64 11.15 16.30
N ASP A 167 2.64 10.59 15.65
CA ASP A 167 2.40 10.76 14.22
C ASP A 167 2.08 12.22 13.88
N GLY A 168 2.74 12.76 12.84
CA GLY A 168 2.56 14.15 12.41
C GLY A 168 2.86 15.20 13.48
N ALA A 169 3.53 14.86 14.59
CA ALA A 169 3.70 15.75 15.75
C ALA A 169 4.29 17.11 15.39
N PHE A 170 5.21 17.17 14.43
CA PHE A 170 5.87 18.37 13.93
C PHE A 170 5.69 18.55 12.41
N TYR A 171 4.60 18.04 11.85
CA TYR A 171 4.29 18.20 10.43
C TYR A 171 4.29 19.67 9.99
N GLY A 172 4.89 19.98 8.84
CA GLY A 172 4.82 21.29 8.22
C GLY A 172 5.52 22.42 9.01
N ASN A 173 6.70 22.12 9.57
CA ASN A 173 7.51 23.03 10.35
C ASN A 173 8.78 23.48 9.58
N ALA A 174 9.40 24.60 10.02
CA ALA A 174 10.58 25.20 9.40
C ALA A 174 11.88 24.89 10.19
N ILE A 175 11.91 23.77 10.91
CA ILE A 175 13.04 23.37 11.75
C ILE A 175 14.31 23.26 10.88
N GLU A 176 15.40 23.92 11.31
CA GLU A 176 16.68 23.91 10.58
C GLU A 176 17.66 22.88 11.12
N THR A 177 17.67 22.68 12.43
CA THR A 177 18.51 21.70 13.12
C THR A 177 17.64 20.85 14.02
N LEU A 178 17.77 19.55 13.92
CA LEU A 178 17.04 18.59 14.74
C LEU A 178 18.00 17.56 15.31
N GLU A 179 17.97 17.42 16.62
CA GLU A 179 18.67 16.38 17.36
C GLU A 179 17.64 15.53 18.09
N ILE A 180 17.61 14.23 17.82
CA ILE A 180 16.73 13.26 18.46
C ILE A 180 17.49 12.64 19.63
N PRO A 181 17.04 12.85 20.89
CA PRO A 181 17.79 12.38 22.07
C PRO A 181 17.87 10.85 22.15
N SER A 182 18.86 10.37 22.89
CA SER A 182 19.15 8.92 22.99
C SER A 182 18.06 8.11 23.71
N THR A 183 17.23 8.78 24.50
CA THR A 183 16.09 8.16 25.16
C THR A 183 14.90 7.92 24.24
N CYS A 184 14.83 8.63 23.08
CA CYS A 184 13.75 8.50 22.12
C CYS A 184 13.82 7.14 21.40
N LYS A 185 12.76 6.36 21.52
CA LYS A 185 12.63 5.02 20.92
C LYS A 185 11.92 5.05 19.59
N ARG A 186 10.94 5.94 19.42
CA ARG A 186 10.05 5.98 18.27
C ARG A 186 9.84 7.42 17.76
N ILE A 187 9.92 7.55 16.46
CA ILE A 187 9.44 8.71 15.70
C ILE A 187 8.26 8.23 14.86
N GLY A 188 7.07 8.80 15.05
CA GLY A 188 5.84 8.43 14.39
C GLY A 188 5.80 8.75 12.90
N ALA A 189 4.75 8.24 12.24
CA ALA A 189 4.51 8.50 10.82
C ALA A 189 4.33 10.00 10.55
N SER A 190 4.93 10.49 9.45
CA SER A 190 4.83 11.90 9.04
C SER A 190 5.27 12.91 10.11
N ALA A 191 6.00 12.51 11.16
CA ALA A 191 6.29 13.35 12.32
C ALA A 191 6.97 14.67 11.95
N PHE A 192 7.87 14.66 10.96
CA PHE A 192 8.57 15.84 10.42
C PHE A 192 8.33 16.03 8.92
N LEU A 193 7.22 15.48 8.39
CA LEU A 193 6.84 15.65 6.99
C LEU A 193 6.75 17.14 6.65
N TYR A 194 7.31 17.54 5.51
CA TYR A 194 7.42 18.94 5.06
C TYR A 194 8.23 19.86 5.98
N SER A 195 9.19 19.34 6.72
CA SER A 195 10.21 20.14 7.41
C SER A 195 11.25 20.68 6.41
N THR A 196 10.79 21.55 5.50
CA THR A 196 11.50 21.97 4.27
C THR A 196 12.74 22.85 4.49
N LYS A 197 13.07 23.16 5.74
CA LYS A 197 14.26 23.97 6.09
C LYS A 197 15.36 23.17 6.77
N LEU A 198 15.16 21.87 6.97
CA LEU A 198 16.07 21.00 7.71
C LEU A 198 17.44 20.94 7.03
N LYS A 199 18.48 21.30 7.78
CA LYS A 199 19.89 21.33 7.35
C LYS A 199 20.74 20.28 8.07
N THR A 200 20.38 20.00 9.32
CA THR A 200 21.10 19.05 10.18
C THR A 200 20.09 18.15 10.87
N LEU A 201 20.32 16.86 10.78
CA LEU A 201 19.54 15.82 11.45
C LEU A 201 20.50 14.84 12.13
N THR A 202 20.40 14.74 13.44
CA THR A 202 21.23 13.87 14.25
C THR A 202 20.36 12.88 15.02
N PHE A 203 20.64 11.61 14.86
CA PHE A 203 20.09 10.54 15.68
C PHE A 203 21.16 10.03 16.64
N TYR A 204 20.80 9.86 17.90
CA TYR A 204 21.65 9.19 18.88
C TYR A 204 21.24 7.72 19.03
N GLU A 205 22.12 6.90 19.58
CA GLU A 205 21.82 5.49 19.85
C GLU A 205 20.67 5.37 20.85
N GLY A 206 19.76 4.44 20.58
CA GLY A 206 18.55 4.22 21.37
C GLY A 206 17.28 4.32 20.54
N LEU A 207 17.29 5.03 19.40
CA LEU A 207 16.16 5.09 18.49
C LEU A 207 15.96 3.73 17.80
N GLU A 208 14.75 3.19 17.88
CA GLU A 208 14.40 1.85 17.38
C GLU A 208 13.51 1.91 16.14
N GLU A 209 12.65 2.93 16.01
CA GLU A 209 11.69 3.05 14.90
C GLU A 209 11.61 4.49 14.35
N ILE A 210 11.64 4.59 13.02
CA ILE A 210 11.28 5.78 12.24
C ILE A 210 10.07 5.40 11.40
N GLY A 211 8.92 6.07 11.61
CA GLY A 211 7.65 5.78 10.97
C GLY A 211 7.57 6.21 9.50
N ASP A 212 6.45 5.86 8.88
CA ASP A 212 6.18 6.10 7.46
C ASP A 212 6.15 7.60 7.17
N GLY A 213 6.86 8.01 6.11
CA GLY A 213 6.93 9.40 5.68
C GLY A 213 7.51 10.37 6.71
N ALA A 214 8.19 9.89 7.75
CA ALA A 214 8.61 10.73 8.90
C ALA A 214 9.40 11.96 8.49
N PHE A 215 10.22 11.87 7.44
CA PHE A 215 11.07 12.96 6.93
C PHE A 215 10.84 13.22 5.43
N VAL A 216 9.67 12.93 4.89
CA VAL A 216 9.37 13.25 3.48
C VAL A 216 9.60 14.73 3.24
N ASN A 217 10.41 15.03 2.24
CA ASN A 217 10.67 16.40 1.82
C ASN A 217 9.60 16.87 0.83
N GLY A 218 9.28 18.15 0.83
CA GLY A 218 8.35 18.74 -0.14
C GLY A 218 8.83 18.59 -1.58
N ASP A 219 7.91 18.63 -2.52
CA ASP A 219 8.24 18.74 -3.95
C ASP A 219 8.73 20.16 -4.30
N ALA A 220 9.06 20.38 -5.58
CA ALA A 220 9.55 21.69 -6.05
C ALA A 220 8.54 22.83 -5.80
N ALA A 221 7.25 22.54 -5.68
CA ALA A 221 6.20 23.54 -5.41
C ALA A 221 6.21 23.98 -3.94
N TYR A 222 6.75 23.18 -3.02
CA TYR A 222 6.77 23.43 -1.59
C TYR A 222 8.17 23.80 -1.04
N ASN A 223 9.08 24.36 -1.86
CA ASN A 223 10.42 24.77 -1.43
C ASN A 223 11.22 23.67 -0.69
N SER A 224 11.41 22.52 -1.33
CA SER A 224 12.16 21.40 -0.78
C SER A 224 13.53 21.79 -0.21
N THR A 225 13.96 21.17 0.90
CA THR A 225 15.31 21.37 1.43
C THR A 225 16.35 20.91 0.41
N LYS A 226 17.44 21.68 0.30
CA LYS A 226 18.58 21.33 -0.55
C LYS A 226 19.86 21.05 0.26
N ASN A 227 19.76 21.13 1.58
CA ASN A 227 20.93 21.25 2.44
C ASN A 227 21.24 20.01 3.29
N LEU A 228 20.26 19.13 3.56
CA LEU A 228 20.50 17.90 4.30
C LEU A 228 21.01 16.81 3.36
N THR A 229 22.31 16.74 3.15
CA THR A 229 22.94 15.81 2.19
C THR A 229 23.42 14.52 2.82
N SER A 230 23.40 14.41 4.14
CA SER A 230 23.82 13.20 4.86
C SER A 230 23.03 13.02 6.15
N VAL A 231 22.81 11.78 6.52
CA VAL A 231 22.25 11.34 7.79
C VAL A 231 22.94 10.03 8.19
N THR A 232 23.18 9.86 9.49
CA THR A 232 23.67 8.59 10.04
C THR A 232 22.54 7.95 10.81
N LEU A 233 22.15 6.75 10.39
CA LEU A 233 21.17 5.93 11.10
C LEU A 233 21.87 5.25 12.29
N PRO A 234 21.26 5.24 13.50
CA PRO A 234 21.87 4.62 14.67
C PRO A 234 21.86 3.09 14.57
N GLN A 235 22.80 2.43 15.23
CA GLN A 235 22.89 0.97 15.22
C GLN A 235 21.70 0.30 15.92
N SER A 236 21.03 1.01 16.82
CA SER A 236 19.81 0.57 17.51
C SER A 236 18.54 0.56 16.64
N LEU A 237 18.56 1.19 15.45
CA LEU A 237 17.40 1.30 14.58
C LEU A 237 17.02 -0.07 14.02
N LYS A 238 15.78 -0.51 14.28
CA LYS A 238 15.22 -1.78 13.82
C LYS A 238 14.30 -1.62 12.62
N LYS A 239 13.54 -0.51 12.58
CA LYS A 239 12.53 -0.27 11.55
C LYS A 239 12.66 1.12 10.95
N LEU A 240 12.67 1.16 9.62
CA LEU A 240 12.56 2.36 8.81
C LEU A 240 11.31 2.25 7.93
N GLY A 241 10.36 3.16 8.11
CA GLY A 241 9.05 3.13 7.49
C GLY A 241 9.03 3.42 5.99
N ILE A 242 7.85 3.24 5.39
CA ILE A 242 7.57 3.56 3.99
C ILE A 242 7.85 5.04 3.73
N GLU A 243 8.55 5.36 2.62
CA GLU A 243 8.86 6.74 2.23
C GLU A 243 9.59 7.59 3.29
N ALA A 244 10.22 6.99 4.30
CA ALA A 244 10.74 7.71 5.45
C ALA A 244 11.66 8.88 5.09
N PHE A 245 12.48 8.78 4.03
CA PHE A 245 13.35 9.83 3.50
C PHE A 245 13.05 10.20 2.03
N LEU A 246 11.82 9.98 1.58
CA LEU A 246 11.41 10.31 0.22
C LEU A 246 11.74 11.77 -0.12
N ARG A 247 12.38 12.01 -1.27
CA ARG A 247 12.80 13.33 -1.80
C ARG A 247 13.80 14.07 -0.93
N MET A 248 14.40 13.43 0.07
CA MET A 248 15.52 14.04 0.80
C MET A 248 16.77 14.07 -0.07
N PRO A 249 17.56 15.16 -0.10
CA PRO A 249 18.73 15.29 -0.99
C PRO A 249 19.97 14.52 -0.49
N LEU A 250 19.76 13.41 0.20
CA LEU A 250 20.84 12.54 0.71
C LEU A 250 21.71 12.04 -0.44
N THR A 251 23.02 12.05 -0.27
CA THR A 251 23.98 11.59 -1.29
C THR A 251 24.55 10.20 -1.01
N SER A 252 24.42 9.73 0.22
CA SER A 252 24.78 8.37 0.63
C SER A 252 23.94 7.93 1.82
N ILE A 253 23.84 6.62 2.00
CA ILE A 253 23.21 6.01 3.18
C ILE A 253 23.95 4.73 3.57
N ASN A 254 24.09 4.51 4.86
CA ASN A 254 24.53 3.25 5.45
C ASN A 254 23.36 2.59 6.17
N ILE A 255 23.07 1.35 5.83
CA ILE A 255 22.10 0.51 6.51
C ILE A 255 22.76 -0.08 7.75
N PRO A 256 22.29 0.27 8.97
CA PRO A 256 22.96 -0.14 10.22
C PRO A 256 22.74 -1.62 10.52
N ALA A 257 23.56 -2.18 11.41
CA ALA A 257 23.49 -3.59 11.82
C ALA A 257 22.14 -3.99 12.40
N GLY A 258 21.48 -3.09 13.13
CA GLY A 258 20.22 -3.36 13.80
C GLY A 258 18.97 -3.33 12.91
N LEU A 259 19.06 -2.80 11.66
CA LEU A 259 17.88 -2.66 10.82
C LEU A 259 17.35 -4.02 10.36
N GLU A 260 16.10 -4.31 10.71
CA GLU A 260 15.36 -5.53 10.42
C GLU A 260 14.28 -5.30 9.35
N GLU A 261 13.59 -4.14 9.40
CA GLU A 261 12.50 -3.76 8.50
C GLU A 261 12.81 -2.48 7.74
N LEU A 262 12.67 -2.53 6.42
CA LEU A 262 12.82 -1.39 5.51
C LEU A 262 11.56 -1.23 4.67
N GLY A 263 10.88 -0.10 4.83
CA GLY A 263 9.69 0.25 4.09
C GLY A 263 9.96 0.55 2.61
N GLU A 264 8.92 0.43 1.81
CA GLU A 264 8.94 0.76 0.39
C GLU A 264 9.27 2.24 0.17
N SER A 265 9.94 2.54 -0.94
CA SER A 265 10.26 3.91 -1.33
C SER A 265 11.03 4.73 -0.29
N ALA A 266 11.62 4.10 0.75
CA ALA A 266 12.26 4.81 1.87
C ALA A 266 13.32 5.82 1.42
N PHE A 267 14.01 5.56 0.31
CA PHE A 267 15.06 6.41 -0.27
C PHE A 267 14.73 6.91 -1.68
N ALA A 268 13.48 6.79 -2.12
CA ALA A 268 13.09 7.19 -3.47
C ALA A 268 13.29 8.71 -3.68
N LYS A 269 13.63 9.10 -4.92
CA LYS A 269 13.87 10.50 -5.33
C LYS A 269 14.91 11.23 -4.48
N THR A 270 15.86 10.52 -3.89
CA THR A 270 17.04 11.11 -3.23
C THR A 270 18.17 11.40 -4.25
N ASN A 271 19.30 11.86 -3.77
CA ASN A 271 20.52 11.99 -4.58
C ASN A 271 21.55 10.88 -4.24
N ILE A 272 21.12 9.80 -3.60
CA ILE A 272 22.01 8.72 -3.15
C ILE A 272 22.76 8.14 -4.34
N ALA A 273 24.09 8.24 -4.30
CA ALA A 273 24.99 7.59 -5.24
C ALA A 273 25.67 6.36 -4.63
N THR A 274 25.62 6.22 -3.30
CA THR A 274 26.25 5.11 -2.59
C THR A 274 25.34 4.60 -1.48
N ILE A 275 25.02 3.31 -1.54
CA ILE A 275 24.36 2.57 -0.46
C ILE A 275 25.37 1.58 0.09
N THR A 276 25.50 1.52 1.41
CA THR A 276 26.31 0.52 2.12
C THR A 276 25.46 -0.18 3.17
N VAL A 277 25.85 -1.38 3.54
CA VAL A 277 25.23 -2.18 4.59
C VAL A 277 26.30 -2.58 5.59
N ASP A 278 26.03 -2.41 6.87
CA ASP A 278 26.92 -2.85 7.93
C ASP A 278 27.16 -4.37 7.82
N ALA A 279 28.39 -4.80 7.96
CA ALA A 279 28.77 -6.21 7.80
C ALA A 279 28.04 -7.14 8.80
N ALA A 280 27.60 -6.62 9.94
CA ALA A 280 26.84 -7.35 10.96
C ALA A 280 25.33 -7.37 10.69
N ASN A 281 24.83 -6.69 9.65
CA ASN A 281 23.40 -6.75 9.32
C ASN A 281 23.03 -8.14 8.79
N GLU A 282 22.00 -8.74 9.39
CA GLU A 282 21.53 -10.10 9.05
C GLU A 282 20.35 -10.09 8.04
N HIS A 283 19.77 -8.92 7.74
CA HIS A 283 18.54 -8.79 6.96
C HIS A 283 18.76 -8.25 5.54
N PHE A 284 19.82 -7.45 5.34
CA PHE A 284 20.09 -6.76 4.08
C PHE A 284 21.50 -7.00 3.57
N MET A 285 21.68 -6.78 2.28
CA MET A 285 22.97 -6.79 1.59
C MET A 285 22.97 -5.82 0.42
N VAL A 286 24.14 -5.42 -0.04
CA VAL A 286 24.32 -4.75 -1.33
C VAL A 286 25.15 -5.63 -2.26
N ASP A 287 24.90 -5.52 -3.57
CA ASP A 287 25.72 -6.13 -4.60
C ASP A 287 26.91 -5.22 -4.99
N GLU A 288 27.69 -5.65 -6.00
CA GLU A 288 28.86 -4.90 -6.51
C GLU A 288 28.47 -3.55 -7.13
N ALA A 289 27.23 -3.39 -7.60
CA ALA A 289 26.71 -2.12 -8.13
C ALA A 289 26.15 -1.19 -7.03
N GLY A 290 26.14 -1.63 -5.78
CA GLY A 290 25.57 -0.90 -4.64
C GLY A 290 24.04 -0.97 -4.58
N VAL A 291 23.43 -1.95 -5.25
CA VAL A 291 21.99 -2.20 -5.21
C VAL A 291 21.63 -2.96 -3.96
N LEU A 292 20.62 -2.46 -3.23
CA LEU A 292 20.18 -3.00 -1.93
C LEU A 292 19.15 -4.10 -2.11
N TYR A 293 19.40 -5.23 -1.47
CA TYR A 293 18.56 -6.41 -1.43
C TYR A 293 18.29 -6.87 0.00
N ASN A 294 17.26 -7.71 0.16
CA ASN A 294 17.21 -8.54 1.36
C ASN A 294 18.40 -9.51 1.37
N LYS A 295 18.72 -10.08 2.53
CA LYS A 295 19.92 -10.94 2.73
C LYS A 295 19.98 -12.14 1.79
N SER A 296 18.82 -12.67 1.37
CA SER A 296 18.76 -13.80 0.42
C SER A 296 18.97 -13.38 -1.04
N GLY A 297 19.02 -12.09 -1.35
CA GLY A 297 19.10 -11.55 -2.71
C GLY A 297 17.83 -11.74 -3.55
N LYS A 298 16.70 -12.10 -2.92
CA LYS A 298 15.46 -12.39 -3.63
C LYS A 298 14.60 -11.15 -3.88
N VAL A 299 14.73 -10.11 -3.08
CA VAL A 299 13.93 -8.88 -3.22
C VAL A 299 14.88 -7.69 -3.30
N LEU A 300 14.71 -6.88 -4.36
CA LEU A 300 15.44 -5.64 -4.57
C LEU A 300 14.68 -4.50 -3.87
N TYR A 301 15.32 -3.78 -2.95
CA TYR A 301 14.72 -2.71 -2.16
C TYR A 301 15.01 -1.31 -2.68
N SER A 302 16.24 -1.05 -3.13
CA SER A 302 16.62 0.27 -3.62
C SER A 302 17.88 0.20 -4.46
N VAL A 303 18.01 1.14 -5.39
CA VAL A 303 19.22 1.31 -6.19
C VAL A 303 19.90 2.65 -5.87
N PRO A 304 21.20 2.82 -6.19
CA PRO A 304 21.79 4.15 -6.27
C PRO A 304 20.96 5.02 -7.21
N MET A 305 20.40 6.12 -6.69
CA MET A 305 19.55 7.04 -7.46
C MET A 305 20.36 7.82 -8.49
N LYS A 306 21.69 7.95 -8.28
CA LYS A 306 22.62 8.65 -9.14
C LYS A 306 23.74 7.73 -9.61
N GLY A 307 24.14 7.91 -10.87
CA GLY A 307 25.29 7.22 -11.47
C GLY A 307 24.97 5.84 -12.06
N LEU A 308 23.86 5.19 -11.71
CA LEU A 308 23.48 3.89 -12.25
C LEU A 308 22.49 4.06 -13.41
N LYS A 309 22.95 3.81 -14.65
CA LYS A 309 22.11 3.96 -15.86
C LYS A 309 21.59 2.65 -16.41
N ASN A 310 22.35 1.57 -16.25
CA ASN A 310 22.01 0.26 -16.78
C ASN A 310 22.22 -0.77 -15.66
N TYR A 311 21.26 -1.67 -15.53
CA TYR A 311 21.36 -2.70 -14.51
C TYR A 311 20.80 -4.04 -14.97
N THR A 312 21.47 -5.12 -14.58
CA THR A 312 20.98 -6.49 -14.77
C THR A 312 20.64 -7.08 -13.42
N VAL A 313 19.37 -7.34 -13.18
CA VAL A 313 18.87 -7.93 -11.95
C VAL A 313 19.31 -9.38 -11.88
N PRO A 314 19.91 -9.86 -10.75
CA PRO A 314 20.37 -11.22 -10.58
C PRO A 314 19.30 -12.29 -10.80
N ALA A 315 19.71 -13.46 -11.29
CA ALA A 315 18.81 -14.55 -11.67
C ALA A 315 17.97 -15.16 -10.51
N ASN A 316 18.39 -14.96 -9.26
CA ASN A 316 17.66 -15.41 -8.08
C ASN A 316 16.66 -14.39 -7.52
N CYS A 317 16.59 -13.18 -8.09
CA CYS A 317 15.67 -12.14 -7.67
C CYS A 317 14.26 -12.45 -8.19
N ILE A 318 13.27 -12.37 -7.30
CA ILE A 318 11.85 -12.67 -7.61
C ILE A 318 10.94 -11.46 -7.46
N GLY A 319 11.41 -10.35 -6.88
CA GLY A 319 10.60 -9.16 -6.65
C GLY A 319 11.40 -7.86 -6.62
N ILE A 320 10.79 -6.80 -7.10
CA ILE A 320 11.26 -5.43 -6.97
C ILE A 320 10.30 -4.68 -6.06
N ASN A 321 10.81 -4.14 -4.96
CA ASN A 321 10.03 -3.42 -3.96
C ASN A 321 9.53 -2.07 -4.48
N GLY A 322 8.51 -1.51 -3.84
CA GLY A 322 7.95 -0.21 -4.20
C GLY A 322 8.99 0.90 -4.20
N GLY A 323 8.97 1.74 -5.24
CA GLY A 323 9.87 2.88 -5.42
C GLY A 323 11.35 2.56 -5.57
N ALA A 324 11.72 1.30 -5.80
CA ALA A 324 13.14 0.88 -5.83
C ALA A 324 14.00 1.67 -6.82
N PHE A 325 13.45 2.06 -7.96
CA PHE A 325 14.09 2.89 -9.00
C PHE A 325 13.42 4.27 -9.15
N TRP A 326 12.50 4.65 -8.27
CA TRP A 326 11.74 5.90 -8.40
C TRP A 326 12.65 7.12 -8.40
N GLY A 327 12.66 7.85 -9.52
CA GLY A 327 13.48 9.05 -9.71
C GLY A 327 14.98 8.78 -9.85
N SER A 328 15.39 7.52 -10.09
CA SER A 328 16.76 7.15 -10.40
C SER A 328 17.17 7.59 -11.81
N GLU A 329 18.45 7.45 -12.15
CA GLU A 329 18.98 7.72 -13.50
C GLU A 329 18.96 6.48 -14.40
N ILE A 330 18.22 5.43 -14.05
CA ILE A 330 18.21 4.18 -14.81
C ILE A 330 17.58 4.38 -16.20
N GLU A 331 18.27 3.96 -17.24
CA GLU A 331 17.81 4.03 -18.62
C GLU A 331 17.43 2.64 -19.18
N THR A 332 18.07 1.56 -18.68
CA THR A 332 17.78 0.18 -19.08
C THR A 332 17.88 -0.77 -17.90
N VAL A 333 16.95 -1.72 -17.81
CA VAL A 333 16.97 -2.81 -16.82
C VAL A 333 16.71 -4.14 -17.54
N SER A 334 17.53 -5.13 -17.22
CA SER A 334 17.31 -6.52 -17.64
C SER A 334 16.76 -7.31 -16.45
N LEU A 335 15.59 -7.91 -16.60
CA LEU A 335 14.90 -8.70 -15.59
C LEU A 335 15.13 -10.20 -15.83
N PRO A 336 15.31 -11.00 -14.75
CA PRO A 336 15.42 -12.45 -14.86
C PRO A 336 14.05 -13.13 -15.03
N ASN A 337 14.02 -14.33 -15.59
CA ASN A 337 12.82 -15.15 -15.71
C ASN A 337 12.25 -15.64 -14.36
N SER A 338 12.96 -15.43 -13.27
CA SER A 338 12.47 -15.67 -11.90
C SER A 338 11.60 -14.54 -11.34
N MET A 339 11.50 -13.38 -12.03
CA MET A 339 10.78 -12.22 -11.55
C MET A 339 9.28 -12.50 -11.51
N LEU A 340 8.63 -12.30 -10.36
CA LEU A 340 7.21 -12.56 -10.14
C LEU A 340 6.40 -11.28 -9.96
N ALA A 341 6.99 -10.25 -9.33
CA ALA A 341 6.28 -9.04 -8.96
C ALA A 341 7.14 -7.78 -9.04
N ILE A 342 6.51 -6.66 -9.42
CA ILE A 342 7.11 -5.32 -9.42
C ILE A 342 6.17 -4.40 -8.63
N GLY A 343 6.68 -3.79 -7.56
CA GLY A 343 5.90 -3.02 -6.58
C GLY A 343 5.52 -1.62 -7.03
N TYR A 344 4.77 -0.94 -6.16
CA TYR A 344 4.23 0.41 -6.34
C TYR A 344 5.29 1.41 -6.80
N GLY A 345 5.04 2.12 -7.90
CA GLY A 345 5.94 3.16 -8.39
C GLY A 345 7.39 2.72 -8.61
N ALA A 346 7.67 1.43 -8.78
CA ALA A 346 9.04 0.89 -8.78
C ALA A 346 9.97 1.63 -9.74
N PHE A 347 9.53 2.00 -10.93
CA PHE A 347 10.28 2.75 -11.94
C PHE A 347 9.78 4.18 -12.16
N MET A 348 8.88 4.65 -11.31
CA MET A 348 8.22 5.95 -11.45
C MET A 348 9.24 7.08 -11.66
N GLU A 349 8.97 7.96 -12.65
CA GLU A 349 9.80 9.13 -12.97
C GLU A 349 11.29 8.81 -13.24
N SER A 350 11.62 7.58 -13.62
CA SER A 350 12.94 7.23 -14.13
C SER A 350 13.04 7.44 -15.65
N PRO A 351 14.23 7.71 -16.22
CA PRO A 351 14.40 7.84 -17.67
C PRO A 351 14.43 6.49 -18.40
N LEU A 352 13.78 5.46 -17.87
CA LEU A 352 13.70 4.11 -18.42
C LEU A 352 13.13 4.13 -19.84
N LYS A 353 13.88 3.65 -20.82
CA LYS A 353 13.53 3.68 -22.26
C LYS A 353 12.96 2.37 -22.76
N THR A 354 13.51 1.28 -22.26
CA THR A 354 13.13 -0.08 -22.67
C THR A 354 13.18 -1.02 -21.48
N ILE A 355 12.24 -1.94 -21.45
CA ILE A 355 12.23 -3.04 -20.47
C ILE A 355 11.64 -4.28 -21.15
N ASN A 356 12.24 -5.43 -20.93
CA ASN A 356 11.64 -6.71 -21.28
C ASN A 356 11.04 -7.30 -19.99
N LEU A 357 9.73 -7.49 -19.98
CA LEU A 357 8.98 -8.05 -18.86
C LEU A 357 8.83 -9.55 -19.10
N PRO A 358 9.50 -10.42 -18.34
CA PRO A 358 9.38 -11.87 -18.51
C PRO A 358 7.96 -12.35 -18.16
N ASN A 359 7.53 -13.43 -18.80
CA ASN A 359 6.19 -13.99 -18.62
C ASN A 359 5.91 -14.53 -17.20
N SER A 360 6.96 -14.75 -16.41
CA SER A 360 6.83 -15.12 -14.99
C SER A 360 6.18 -14.03 -14.13
N ILE A 361 6.21 -12.75 -14.57
CA ILE A 361 5.59 -11.66 -13.84
C ILE A 361 4.07 -11.81 -13.91
N SER A 362 3.44 -11.86 -12.74
CA SER A 362 1.98 -11.89 -12.58
C SER A 362 1.41 -10.65 -11.89
N TYR A 363 2.27 -9.79 -11.34
CA TYR A 363 1.88 -8.60 -10.61
C TYR A 363 2.76 -7.41 -10.97
N ILE A 364 2.14 -6.33 -11.42
CA ILE A 364 2.75 -5.01 -11.64
C ILE A 364 1.81 -4.01 -10.98
N ASP A 365 2.31 -3.33 -9.95
CA ASP A 365 1.52 -2.47 -9.08
C ASP A 365 1.23 -1.10 -9.70
N GLU A 366 0.41 -0.31 -9.00
CA GLU A 366 0.05 1.06 -9.38
C GLU A 366 1.29 1.94 -9.59
N PHE A 367 1.20 2.90 -10.49
CA PHE A 367 2.25 3.88 -10.82
C PHE A 367 3.59 3.28 -11.25
N CYS A 368 3.71 1.95 -11.43
CA CYS A 368 4.98 1.24 -11.59
C CYS A 368 5.92 1.88 -12.63
N PHE A 369 5.39 2.28 -13.78
CA PHE A 369 6.15 2.90 -14.89
C PHE A 369 5.73 4.36 -15.13
N ALA A 370 4.99 4.99 -14.23
CA ALA A 370 4.49 6.36 -14.43
C ALA A 370 5.64 7.35 -14.67
N GLY A 371 5.50 8.20 -15.69
CA GLY A 371 6.49 9.23 -16.03
C GLY A 371 7.81 8.69 -16.60
N THR A 372 7.87 7.44 -17.07
CA THR A 372 9.05 6.87 -17.72
C THR A 372 9.17 7.31 -19.20
N ASN A 373 10.34 7.05 -19.78
CA ASN A 373 10.61 7.30 -21.21
C ASN A 373 10.37 6.06 -22.09
N LEU A 374 9.56 5.10 -21.64
CA LEU A 374 9.22 3.92 -22.44
C LEU A 374 8.59 4.32 -23.77
N GLU A 375 9.06 3.71 -24.87
CA GLU A 375 8.50 3.92 -26.21
C GLU A 375 7.48 2.84 -26.58
N THR A 376 7.75 1.62 -26.15
CA THR A 376 6.89 0.45 -26.37
C THR A 376 6.95 -0.47 -25.15
N VAL A 377 5.86 -1.19 -24.88
CA VAL A 377 5.84 -2.24 -23.86
C VAL A 377 5.00 -3.43 -24.32
N ALA A 378 5.53 -4.63 -24.12
CA ALA A 378 4.78 -5.87 -24.20
C ALA A 378 4.59 -6.38 -22.76
N LEU A 379 3.32 -6.56 -22.35
CA LEU A 379 2.99 -7.01 -21.00
C LEU A 379 3.14 -8.52 -20.89
N PRO A 380 3.48 -9.05 -19.68
CA PRO A 380 3.66 -10.47 -19.45
C PRO A 380 2.37 -11.28 -19.69
N GLU A 381 2.50 -12.46 -20.26
CA GLU A 381 1.37 -13.37 -20.57
C GLU A 381 0.68 -13.93 -19.30
N ASN A 382 1.23 -13.69 -18.10
CA ASN A 382 0.63 -14.06 -16.82
C ASN A 382 0.02 -12.87 -16.06
N LEU A 383 0.03 -11.67 -16.64
CA LEU A 383 -0.54 -10.49 -16.00
C LEU A 383 -2.07 -10.54 -16.12
N TYR A 384 -2.76 -10.35 -14.98
CA TYR A 384 -4.22 -10.42 -14.93
C TYR A 384 -4.89 -9.04 -14.92
N TYR A 385 -4.25 -8.04 -14.31
CA TYR A 385 -4.79 -6.70 -14.13
C TYR A 385 -3.76 -5.63 -14.46
N ILE A 386 -4.18 -4.53 -15.06
CA ILE A 386 -3.36 -3.33 -15.23
C ILE A 386 -3.94 -2.27 -14.30
N TYR A 387 -3.19 -1.95 -13.25
CA TYR A 387 -3.61 -1.07 -12.17
C TYR A 387 -3.59 0.40 -12.55
N GLU A 388 -4.14 1.24 -11.64
CA GLU A 388 -4.18 2.68 -11.77
C GLU A 388 -2.79 3.26 -12.08
N ALA A 389 -2.75 4.16 -13.05
CA ALA A 389 -1.58 4.95 -13.40
C ALA A 389 -0.31 4.14 -13.70
N THR A 390 -0.40 2.80 -13.92
CA THR A 390 0.77 1.95 -14.19
C THR A 390 1.68 2.54 -15.28
N PHE A 391 1.11 3.14 -16.33
CA PHE A 391 1.81 3.80 -17.43
C PHE A 391 1.38 5.27 -17.59
N ALA A 392 0.97 5.93 -16.52
CA ALA A 392 0.58 7.34 -16.60
C ALA A 392 1.77 8.24 -16.96
N GLN A 393 1.50 9.33 -17.70
CA GLN A 393 2.51 10.32 -18.09
C GLN A 393 3.74 9.74 -18.83
N CYS A 394 3.61 8.57 -19.47
CA CYS A 394 4.64 8.01 -20.35
C CYS A 394 4.59 8.73 -21.68
N LEU A 395 5.19 9.93 -21.74
CA LEU A 395 5.07 10.83 -22.91
C LEU A 395 5.71 10.31 -24.19
N ASN A 396 6.54 9.28 -24.12
CA ASN A 396 7.16 8.64 -25.28
C ASN A 396 6.46 7.34 -25.71
N LEU A 397 5.50 6.83 -24.91
CA LEU A 397 4.84 5.56 -25.16
C LEU A 397 3.94 5.64 -26.40
N ARG A 398 4.25 4.84 -27.41
CA ARG A 398 3.55 4.80 -28.71
C ARG A 398 2.74 3.53 -28.90
N SER A 399 3.19 2.42 -28.31
CA SER A 399 2.49 1.15 -28.45
C SER A 399 2.55 0.29 -27.19
N VAL A 400 1.45 -0.42 -26.95
CA VAL A 400 1.31 -1.39 -25.86
C VAL A 400 0.74 -2.68 -26.42
N VAL A 401 1.31 -3.81 -26.00
CA VAL A 401 0.74 -5.14 -26.26
C VAL A 401 0.15 -5.68 -24.97
N ILE A 402 -1.16 -5.90 -24.96
CA ILE A 402 -1.95 -6.41 -23.84
C ILE A 402 -2.23 -7.89 -24.10
N PRO A 403 -1.74 -8.81 -23.25
CA PRO A 403 -1.97 -10.25 -23.42
C PRO A 403 -3.43 -10.63 -23.13
N SER A 404 -3.83 -11.81 -23.59
CA SER A 404 -5.17 -12.35 -23.36
C SER A 404 -5.47 -12.72 -21.89
N SER A 405 -4.43 -12.81 -21.06
CA SER A 405 -4.55 -12.98 -19.60
C SER A 405 -5.19 -11.79 -18.89
N VAL A 406 -5.00 -10.57 -19.42
CA VAL A 406 -5.52 -9.35 -18.80
C VAL A 406 -7.04 -9.34 -18.90
N GLN A 407 -7.72 -9.36 -17.74
CA GLN A 407 -9.17 -9.36 -17.63
C GLN A 407 -9.74 -7.97 -17.33
N ALA A 408 -8.94 -7.11 -16.71
CA ALA A 408 -9.36 -5.75 -16.42
C ALA A 408 -8.21 -4.76 -16.44
N ILE A 409 -8.53 -3.50 -16.75
CA ILE A 409 -7.61 -2.37 -16.85
C ILE A 409 -8.28 -1.19 -16.16
N ASP A 410 -7.54 -0.51 -15.27
CA ASP A 410 -7.98 0.78 -14.74
C ASP A 410 -7.98 1.83 -15.85
N VAL A 411 -9.03 2.62 -15.98
CA VAL A 411 -9.14 3.63 -17.06
C VAL A 411 -8.04 4.68 -16.99
N ARG A 412 -7.41 4.88 -15.83
CA ARG A 412 -6.27 5.79 -15.63
C ARG A 412 -4.92 5.13 -15.86
N ALA A 413 -4.88 3.83 -16.19
CA ALA A 413 -3.63 3.10 -16.40
C ALA A 413 -2.65 3.80 -17.36
N PHE A 414 -3.18 4.51 -18.37
CA PHE A 414 -2.41 5.26 -19.38
C PHE A 414 -2.68 6.77 -19.34
N TYR A 415 -3.13 7.29 -18.19
CA TYR A 415 -3.46 8.71 -18.01
C TYR A 415 -2.33 9.64 -18.49
N LEU A 416 -2.61 10.65 -19.28
CA LEU A 416 -1.66 11.60 -19.89
C LEU A 416 -0.55 10.96 -20.76
N SER A 417 -0.67 9.70 -21.20
CA SER A 417 0.24 9.09 -22.18
C SER A 417 -0.22 9.41 -23.61
N ASN A 418 -0.17 10.71 -23.94
CA ASN A 418 -0.82 11.33 -25.11
C ASN A 418 -0.25 10.89 -26.48
N ASN A 419 0.88 10.19 -26.51
CA ASN A 419 1.50 9.70 -27.73
C ASN A 419 1.18 8.22 -28.03
N LEU A 420 0.31 7.58 -27.23
CA LEU A 420 -0.13 6.22 -27.46
C LEU A 420 -1.00 6.17 -28.73
N THR A 421 -0.48 5.57 -29.79
CA THR A 421 -1.10 5.51 -31.11
C THR A 421 -1.54 4.11 -31.51
N SER A 422 -1.06 3.08 -30.79
CA SER A 422 -1.30 1.68 -31.10
C SER A 422 -1.49 0.87 -29.83
N VAL A 423 -2.58 0.13 -29.73
CA VAL A 423 -2.83 -0.86 -28.68
C VAL A 423 -3.13 -2.20 -29.35
N THR A 424 -2.40 -3.24 -28.98
CA THR A 424 -2.66 -4.60 -29.45
C THR A 424 -3.25 -5.40 -28.29
N CYS A 425 -4.47 -5.88 -28.43
CA CYS A 425 -5.09 -6.80 -27.50
C CYS A 425 -5.05 -8.22 -28.10
N LYS A 426 -4.45 -9.17 -27.36
CA LYS A 426 -4.36 -10.57 -27.81
C LYS A 426 -5.58 -11.42 -27.44
N GLY A 427 -6.49 -10.91 -26.61
CA GLY A 427 -7.71 -11.61 -26.19
C GLY A 427 -8.80 -11.60 -27.27
N SER A 428 -9.67 -12.62 -27.26
CA SER A 428 -10.85 -12.68 -28.14
C SER A 428 -11.92 -11.65 -27.79
N THR A 429 -11.91 -11.20 -26.54
CA THR A 429 -12.81 -10.19 -25.99
C THR A 429 -11.99 -9.07 -25.32
N PRO A 430 -12.50 -7.83 -25.32
CA PRO A 430 -11.81 -6.75 -24.62
C PRO A 430 -11.75 -7.03 -23.12
N PRO A 431 -10.64 -6.69 -22.43
CA PRO A 431 -10.61 -6.63 -20.98
C PRO A 431 -11.60 -5.57 -20.48
N TYR A 432 -12.15 -5.78 -19.29
CA TYR A 432 -13.04 -4.80 -18.67
C TYR A 432 -12.27 -3.52 -18.30
N LEU A 433 -12.82 -2.35 -18.63
CA LEU A 433 -12.30 -1.07 -18.14
C LEU A 433 -12.98 -0.74 -16.81
N VAL A 434 -12.19 -0.64 -15.75
CA VAL A 434 -12.65 -0.25 -14.41
C VAL A 434 -12.78 1.26 -14.38
N GLU A 435 -14.00 1.77 -14.13
CA GLU A 435 -14.28 3.20 -14.10
C GLU A 435 -13.58 3.92 -12.94
N ALA A 436 -13.03 5.11 -13.21
CA ALA A 436 -12.72 6.09 -12.20
C ALA A 436 -14.01 6.74 -11.67
N TYR A 437 -13.96 7.33 -10.48
CA TYR A 437 -15.07 8.15 -9.94
C TYR A 437 -15.40 9.31 -10.88
N GLU A 438 -16.68 9.71 -10.90
CA GLU A 438 -17.22 10.76 -11.78
C GLU A 438 -16.32 12.01 -11.87
N ASN A 439 -16.01 12.45 -13.13
CA ASN A 439 -15.25 13.65 -13.54
C ASN A 439 -13.71 13.54 -13.55
N GLU A 440 -13.11 12.38 -13.58
CA GLU A 440 -11.65 12.26 -13.78
C GLU A 440 -11.31 11.96 -15.25
N GLU A 441 -10.22 12.58 -15.75
CA GLU A 441 -9.78 12.45 -17.13
C GLU A 441 -9.26 11.02 -17.39
N GLU A 442 -9.76 10.41 -18.45
CA GLU A 442 -9.55 9.05 -18.89
C GLU A 442 -8.38 8.97 -19.92
N PHE A 443 -8.32 7.91 -20.72
CA PHE A 443 -7.38 7.80 -21.85
C PHE A 443 -7.36 9.08 -22.70
N SER A 444 -6.20 9.67 -22.85
CA SER A 444 -6.06 11.00 -23.42
C SER A 444 -5.91 11.05 -24.95
N SER A 445 -5.84 9.91 -25.65
CA SER A 445 -5.68 9.89 -27.11
C SER A 445 -6.41 8.71 -27.79
N ALA A 446 -6.93 8.96 -28.99
CA ALA A 446 -7.50 7.92 -29.81
C ALA A 446 -6.38 7.12 -30.52
N PHE A 447 -6.33 5.81 -30.32
CA PHE A 447 -5.35 4.91 -30.91
C PHE A 447 -5.96 3.96 -31.95
N THR A 448 -5.12 3.28 -32.72
CA THR A 448 -5.50 2.12 -33.52
C THR A 448 -5.46 0.88 -32.63
N LEU A 449 -6.58 0.16 -32.53
CA LEU A 449 -6.68 -1.07 -31.78
C LEU A 449 -6.48 -2.26 -32.72
N TYR A 450 -5.49 -3.09 -32.44
CA TYR A 450 -5.23 -4.35 -33.14
C TYR A 450 -5.78 -5.52 -32.31
N VAL A 451 -6.58 -6.38 -32.94
CA VAL A 451 -7.25 -7.50 -32.28
C VAL A 451 -7.08 -8.78 -33.10
N PRO A 452 -7.25 -9.98 -32.52
CA PRO A 452 -7.18 -11.23 -33.25
C PRO A 452 -8.22 -11.30 -34.39
N LYS A 453 -7.87 -12.05 -35.42
CA LYS A 453 -8.74 -12.27 -36.59
C LYS A 453 -10.11 -12.79 -36.17
N GLY A 454 -11.16 -12.19 -36.69
CA GLY A 454 -12.54 -12.52 -36.37
C GLY A 454 -13.08 -11.89 -35.09
N CYS A 455 -12.25 -11.18 -34.31
CA CYS A 455 -12.65 -10.62 -33.01
C CYS A 455 -13.07 -9.15 -33.04
N ALA A 456 -12.91 -8.44 -34.16
CA ALA A 456 -13.20 -7.00 -34.24
C ALA A 456 -14.61 -6.61 -33.77
N ASN A 457 -15.61 -7.47 -34.03
CA ASN A 457 -16.98 -7.21 -33.61
C ASN A 457 -17.17 -7.26 -32.09
N ASN A 458 -16.38 -8.09 -31.37
CA ASN A 458 -16.44 -8.17 -29.91
C ASN A 458 -15.98 -6.85 -29.27
N TYR A 459 -14.95 -6.22 -29.84
CA TYR A 459 -14.41 -4.92 -29.39
C TYR A 459 -15.27 -3.72 -29.80
N LYS A 460 -16.03 -3.83 -30.90
CA LYS A 460 -16.96 -2.79 -31.37
C LYS A 460 -18.35 -2.89 -30.74
N ALA A 461 -18.65 -3.99 -30.06
CA ALA A 461 -19.95 -4.16 -29.40
C ALA A 461 -20.14 -3.06 -28.35
N SER A 462 -21.34 -2.50 -28.23
CA SER A 462 -21.66 -1.49 -27.22
C SER A 462 -21.65 -2.05 -25.80
N LYS A 463 -21.66 -3.36 -25.68
CA LYS A 463 -21.66 -4.07 -24.38
C LYS A 463 -20.76 -5.29 -24.41
N ILE A 464 -20.10 -5.54 -23.28
CA ILE A 464 -19.39 -6.78 -22.95
C ILE A 464 -20.25 -7.49 -21.90
N GLY A 465 -21.04 -8.49 -22.32
CA GLY A 465 -22.11 -9.02 -21.48
C GLY A 465 -23.20 -7.98 -21.26
N GLU A 466 -23.49 -7.63 -20.01
CA GLU A 466 -24.42 -6.53 -19.68
C GLU A 466 -23.74 -5.19 -19.39
N MET A 467 -22.42 -5.17 -19.29
CA MET A 467 -21.65 -3.97 -19.01
C MET A 467 -21.44 -3.15 -20.28
N ASP A 468 -21.42 -1.83 -20.14
CA ASP A 468 -21.08 -0.96 -21.24
C ASP A 468 -19.61 -1.17 -21.65
N ASN A 469 -19.38 -1.20 -22.95
CA ASN A 469 -18.04 -1.35 -23.49
C ASN A 469 -17.41 0.02 -23.69
N TYR A 470 -16.70 0.52 -22.69
CA TYR A 470 -16.02 1.82 -22.75
C TYR A 470 -14.86 1.88 -23.75
N TRP A 471 -14.34 0.75 -24.21
CA TRP A 471 -13.29 0.72 -25.24
C TRP A 471 -13.65 1.50 -26.48
N ILE A 472 -14.94 1.53 -26.86
CA ILE A 472 -15.42 2.23 -28.06
C ILE A 472 -15.13 3.74 -28.04
N ASN A 473 -14.87 4.32 -26.87
CA ASN A 473 -14.58 5.74 -26.70
C ASN A 473 -13.11 6.08 -27.00
N TYR A 474 -12.21 5.09 -27.03
CA TYR A 474 -10.76 5.33 -27.00
C TYR A 474 -10.03 4.92 -28.28
N PHE A 475 -10.62 4.15 -29.18
CA PHE A 475 -9.98 3.81 -30.45
C PHE A 475 -10.59 4.55 -31.63
N SER A 476 -9.73 5.01 -32.53
CA SER A 476 -10.15 5.61 -33.81
C SER A 476 -10.43 4.56 -34.89
N LYS A 477 -9.79 3.38 -34.78
CA LYS A 477 -9.85 2.29 -35.74
C LYS A 477 -9.60 0.96 -35.06
N VAL A 478 -10.31 -0.09 -35.49
CA VAL A 478 -10.02 -1.50 -35.11
C VAL A 478 -9.52 -2.24 -36.35
N GLU A 479 -8.35 -2.86 -36.26
CA GLU A 479 -7.75 -3.71 -37.28
C GLU A 479 -7.58 -5.13 -36.76
N GLU A 480 -7.86 -6.10 -37.59
CA GLU A 480 -7.65 -7.51 -37.27
C GLU A 480 -6.23 -7.93 -37.68
N MET A 481 -5.57 -8.66 -36.77
CA MET A 481 -4.31 -9.33 -37.05
C MET A 481 -4.53 -10.54 -37.95
N ASP A 482 -3.44 -11.05 -38.57
CA ASP A 482 -3.54 -12.21 -39.46
C ASP A 482 -3.87 -13.52 -38.76
N LYS A 483 -3.58 -13.61 -37.45
CA LYS A 483 -3.80 -14.80 -36.61
C LYS A 483 -5.14 -14.73 -35.88
N GLY A 484 -5.86 -15.87 -35.80
CA GLY A 484 -7.01 -16.10 -34.95
C GLY A 484 -6.63 -16.59 -33.55
N ILE A 485 -7.62 -17.05 -32.79
CA ILE A 485 -7.45 -17.62 -31.46
C ILE A 485 -7.98 -19.05 -31.42
N LEU A 486 -7.26 -19.89 -30.73
CA LEU A 486 -7.58 -21.28 -30.47
C LEU A 486 -8.23 -21.41 -29.10
N HIS A 487 -9.48 -21.89 -29.06
CA HIS A 487 -10.25 -21.96 -27.83
C HIS A 487 -10.31 -23.37 -27.24
N PRO A 488 -10.13 -23.54 -25.92
CA PRO A 488 -10.37 -24.79 -25.26
C PRO A 488 -11.90 -25.10 -25.21
N VAL A 489 -12.26 -26.32 -25.53
CA VAL A 489 -13.68 -26.78 -25.50
C VAL A 489 -14.01 -27.58 -24.25
N ALA A 490 -13.01 -28.21 -23.60
CA ALA A 490 -13.18 -28.97 -22.36
C ALA A 490 -11.88 -29.02 -21.55
N ALA A 491 -12.03 -29.26 -20.26
CA ALA A 491 -10.91 -29.57 -19.37
C ALA A 491 -11.26 -30.76 -18.47
N THR A 492 -10.28 -31.57 -18.09
CA THR A 492 -10.41 -32.69 -17.15
C THR A 492 -9.24 -32.64 -16.15
N PRO A 493 -9.48 -32.48 -14.84
CA PRO A 493 -10.78 -32.25 -14.21
C PRO A 493 -11.49 -31.02 -14.75
N ALA A 494 -12.83 -31.01 -14.68
CA ALA A 494 -13.58 -29.84 -15.10
C ALA A 494 -13.31 -28.65 -14.18
N PHE A 495 -13.41 -27.44 -14.74
CA PHE A 495 -13.27 -26.20 -13.97
C PHE A 495 -14.20 -26.20 -12.74
N ALA A 496 -13.68 -25.76 -11.60
CA ALA A 496 -14.35 -25.76 -10.29
C ALA A 496 -14.67 -27.15 -9.70
N ASP A 497 -14.07 -28.21 -10.21
CA ASP A 497 -14.10 -29.48 -9.52
C ASP A 497 -13.27 -29.44 -8.24
N VAL A 498 -13.70 -30.18 -7.22
CA VAL A 498 -12.90 -30.46 -6.04
C VAL A 498 -11.84 -31.48 -6.41
N LEU A 499 -10.58 -31.18 -6.18
CA LEU A 499 -9.50 -32.14 -6.36
C LEU A 499 -9.59 -33.16 -5.21
N GLU A 500 -10.24 -34.30 -5.47
CA GLU A 500 -10.38 -35.40 -4.51
C GLU A 500 -9.05 -36.21 -4.49
N GLU A 501 -8.55 -36.45 -3.28
CA GLU A 501 -7.40 -37.31 -2.96
C GLU A 501 -6.24 -37.24 -3.96
N LEU A 502 -5.16 -36.53 -3.63
CA LEU A 502 -3.84 -36.65 -4.32
C LEU A 502 -3.88 -36.76 -5.87
N GLN A 503 -4.99 -36.46 -6.50
CA GLN A 503 -5.25 -36.54 -7.94
C GLN A 503 -5.88 -35.22 -8.41
N PRO A 504 -5.54 -34.74 -9.60
CA PRO A 504 -5.04 -35.51 -10.72
C PRO A 504 -3.52 -35.45 -10.86
N ALA A 505 -2.91 -36.53 -11.32
CA ALA A 505 -1.53 -36.53 -11.78
C ALA A 505 -1.34 -35.67 -13.03
N SER A 506 -2.43 -35.29 -13.70
CA SER A 506 -2.42 -34.45 -14.89
C SER A 506 -3.74 -33.70 -15.10
N PHE A 507 -3.65 -32.58 -15.79
CA PHE A 507 -4.79 -31.81 -16.30
C PHE A 507 -4.82 -31.97 -17.82
N GLN A 508 -5.99 -32.25 -18.40
CA GLN A 508 -6.19 -32.38 -19.84
C GLN A 508 -7.06 -31.24 -20.33
N ILE A 509 -6.59 -30.50 -21.34
CA ILE A 509 -7.32 -29.42 -21.98
C ILE A 509 -7.55 -29.81 -23.43
N GLN A 510 -8.80 -29.93 -23.82
CA GLN A 510 -9.21 -30.29 -25.18
C GLN A 510 -9.54 -29.05 -25.98
N PHE A 511 -9.06 -28.99 -27.21
CA PHE A 511 -9.36 -27.95 -28.19
C PHE A 511 -10.29 -28.51 -29.28
N ASP A 512 -10.92 -27.63 -30.04
CA ASP A 512 -11.82 -28.00 -31.15
C ASP A 512 -11.08 -28.51 -32.38
N GLU A 513 -9.80 -28.20 -32.52
CA GLU A 513 -8.94 -28.57 -33.63
C GLU A 513 -7.65 -29.27 -33.15
N PRO A 514 -6.98 -30.06 -34.02
CA PRO A 514 -5.66 -30.59 -33.73
C PRO A 514 -4.64 -29.50 -33.47
N ILE A 515 -3.80 -29.69 -32.43
CA ILE A 515 -2.83 -28.74 -31.95
C ILE A 515 -1.41 -29.29 -31.94
N THR A 516 -0.43 -28.39 -31.90
CA THR A 516 0.98 -28.70 -31.66
C THR A 516 1.53 -27.74 -30.64
N CYS A 517 2.46 -28.18 -29.76
CA CYS A 517 3.22 -27.26 -28.89
C CYS A 517 4.11 -26.35 -29.74
N ILE A 518 4.23 -25.10 -29.33
CA ILE A 518 5.12 -24.11 -29.96
C ILE A 518 6.54 -24.33 -29.50
N GLU A 519 6.74 -24.65 -28.22
CA GLU A 519 8.04 -24.97 -27.59
C GLU A 519 8.06 -26.43 -27.09
N GLU A 520 9.26 -27.02 -26.95
CA GLU A 520 9.42 -28.40 -26.46
C GLU A 520 9.01 -28.56 -25.00
N ASN A 521 9.14 -27.50 -24.16
CA ASN A 521 8.76 -27.49 -22.75
C ASN A 521 8.10 -26.15 -22.42
N PRO A 522 6.83 -25.98 -22.69
CA PRO A 522 6.15 -24.72 -22.38
C PRO A 522 6.03 -24.53 -20.86
N GLU A 523 6.23 -23.30 -20.41
CA GLU A 523 5.99 -22.91 -19.03
C GLU A 523 4.49 -22.92 -18.75
N VAL A 524 4.02 -23.98 -18.12
CA VAL A 524 2.66 -24.11 -17.58
C VAL A 524 2.78 -24.22 -16.07
N GLY A 525 1.82 -23.72 -15.32
CA GLY A 525 1.96 -23.67 -13.87
C GLY A 525 0.67 -23.91 -13.10
N LEU A 526 0.80 -24.42 -11.89
CA LEU A 526 -0.28 -24.45 -10.91
C LEU A 526 0.06 -23.44 -9.80
N ARG A 527 -0.89 -22.56 -9.49
CA ARG A 527 -0.74 -21.52 -8.46
C ARG A 527 -1.77 -21.69 -7.35
N LEU A 528 -1.34 -21.38 -6.13
CA LEU A 528 -2.19 -21.40 -4.95
C LEU A 528 -2.71 -19.99 -4.69
N ASP A 529 -4.00 -19.88 -4.41
CA ASP A 529 -4.69 -18.64 -4.01
C ASP A 529 -4.39 -17.34 -4.75
N TYR A 530 -5.42 -16.68 -5.16
CA TYR A 530 -5.48 -15.33 -5.72
C TYR A 530 -4.44 -14.95 -6.77
N PRO A 531 -4.86 -14.63 -7.96
CA PRO A 531 -3.99 -14.03 -8.99
C PRO A 531 -3.49 -12.62 -8.58
N TYR A 532 -3.86 -12.12 -7.40
CA TYR A 532 -3.65 -10.72 -6.98
C TYR A 532 -2.63 -10.52 -5.87
N MET A 533 -2.16 -11.55 -5.18
CA MET A 533 -1.15 -11.41 -4.14
C MET A 533 -0.12 -12.52 -4.27
N SER A 534 1.15 -12.16 -4.40
CA SER A 534 2.34 -13.01 -4.35
C SER A 534 2.03 -14.51 -4.47
N ALA A 535 1.58 -14.94 -5.65
CA ALA A 535 1.21 -16.32 -5.90
C ALA A 535 2.42 -17.22 -5.60
N GLN A 536 2.34 -17.99 -4.52
CA GLN A 536 3.30 -19.06 -4.32
C GLN A 536 3.08 -20.10 -5.40
N GLU A 537 4.07 -20.29 -6.27
CA GLU A 537 4.04 -21.42 -7.20
C GLU A 537 3.93 -22.72 -6.40
N VAL A 538 2.91 -23.51 -6.72
CA VAL A 538 2.75 -24.85 -6.17
C VAL A 538 3.55 -25.82 -7.04
N GLY A 539 4.86 -25.83 -6.81
CA GLY A 539 5.78 -26.72 -7.52
C GLY A 539 6.44 -26.08 -8.73
N THR A 540 7.73 -26.34 -8.89
CA THR A 540 8.50 -26.09 -10.11
C THR A 540 8.51 -27.34 -10.97
N GLY A 541 8.48 -27.19 -12.30
CA GLY A 541 8.68 -28.31 -13.22
C GLY A 541 7.38 -28.95 -13.72
N TRP A 542 6.35 -28.16 -13.97
CA TRP A 542 5.19 -28.58 -14.74
C TRP A 542 5.55 -28.71 -16.23
N HIS A 543 5.05 -29.78 -16.87
CA HIS A 543 5.27 -30.04 -18.29
C HIS A 543 3.95 -30.14 -19.01
N ALA A 544 4.00 -29.92 -20.32
CA ALA A 544 2.86 -30.15 -21.17
C ALA A 544 3.23 -31.01 -22.38
N THR A 545 2.33 -31.88 -22.76
CA THR A 545 2.42 -32.69 -23.98
C THR A 545 1.14 -32.59 -24.79
N VAL A 546 1.25 -32.73 -26.10
CA VAL A 546 0.12 -32.69 -27.03
C VAL A 546 -0.12 -34.07 -27.65
N ASN A 547 -1.38 -34.48 -27.67
CA ASN A 547 -1.86 -35.64 -28.41
C ASN A 547 -3.14 -35.29 -29.16
N GLY A 548 -3.05 -35.16 -30.49
CA GLY A 548 -4.19 -34.77 -31.33
C GLY A 548 -4.67 -33.36 -31.00
N ASN A 549 -5.84 -33.22 -30.42
CA ASN A 549 -6.42 -31.94 -29.99
C ASN A 549 -6.38 -31.73 -28.47
N THR A 550 -5.61 -32.53 -27.75
CA THR A 550 -5.53 -32.48 -26.28
C THR A 550 -4.15 -32.07 -25.82
N LEU A 551 -4.08 -31.03 -25.01
CA LEU A 551 -2.92 -30.62 -24.22
C LEU A 551 -3.04 -31.31 -22.86
N THR A 552 -2.01 -32.06 -22.47
CA THR A 552 -1.91 -32.68 -21.14
C THR A 552 -0.80 -31.99 -20.36
N VAL A 553 -1.16 -31.44 -19.19
CA VAL A 553 -0.26 -30.76 -18.24
C VAL A 553 -0.05 -31.67 -17.04
N TYR A 554 1.19 -31.93 -16.65
CA TYR A 554 1.56 -32.82 -15.54
C TYR A 554 2.82 -32.32 -14.81
N ALA A 555 2.95 -32.69 -13.52
CA ALA A 555 4.11 -32.37 -12.71
C ALA A 555 5.24 -33.36 -12.92
N ASN A 556 6.49 -32.90 -12.86
CA ASN A 556 7.68 -33.75 -12.99
C ASN A 556 7.90 -34.72 -11.82
N ASP A 557 7.52 -34.29 -10.62
CA ASP A 557 7.67 -35.06 -9.39
C ASP A 557 6.33 -35.19 -8.70
N GLU A 558 5.74 -36.38 -8.82
CA GLU A 558 4.44 -36.70 -8.24
C GLU A 558 4.42 -36.51 -6.71
N THR A 559 5.53 -36.76 -6.03
CA THR A 559 5.60 -36.75 -4.55
C THR A 559 5.64 -35.34 -3.96
N GLU A 560 6.34 -34.41 -4.56
CA GLU A 560 6.43 -33.03 -4.07
C GLU A 560 5.15 -32.23 -4.30
N THR A 561 4.52 -32.43 -5.44
CA THR A 561 3.29 -31.72 -5.82
C THR A 561 2.11 -32.20 -4.97
N LEU A 562 2.00 -33.51 -4.75
CA LEU A 562 0.93 -34.14 -3.98
C LEU A 562 0.96 -33.76 -2.49
N ALA A 563 2.16 -33.62 -1.89
CA ALA A 563 2.29 -33.20 -0.49
C ALA A 563 1.78 -31.78 -0.21
N ARG A 564 1.78 -30.91 -1.21
CA ARG A 564 1.35 -29.51 -1.07
C ARG A 564 -0.17 -29.31 -1.20
N PHE A 565 -0.87 -30.18 -1.92
CA PHE A 565 -2.34 -30.17 -1.99
C PHE A 565 -3.01 -30.56 -0.66
N GLN A 566 -2.30 -31.17 0.28
CA GLN A 566 -2.85 -31.68 1.53
C GLN A 566 -3.05 -30.64 2.64
N THR A 567 -2.50 -29.44 2.53
CA THR A 567 -2.31 -28.58 3.70
C THR A 567 -3.34 -27.49 3.94
N SER A 568 -4.36 -27.30 3.08
CA SER A 568 -5.35 -26.26 3.36
C SER A 568 -6.72 -26.52 2.76
N ASN A 569 -7.72 -26.56 3.62
CA ASN A 569 -9.13 -26.72 3.29
C ASN A 569 -9.81 -25.48 2.68
N GLU A 570 -9.06 -24.37 2.52
CA GLU A 570 -9.64 -23.06 2.18
C GLU A 570 -9.10 -22.45 0.88
N HIS A 571 -8.18 -23.13 0.18
CA HIS A 571 -7.49 -22.56 -0.97
C HIS A 571 -8.05 -23.00 -2.32
N ILE A 572 -8.02 -22.07 -3.28
CA ILE A 572 -8.34 -22.34 -4.69
C ILE A 572 -7.02 -22.47 -5.44
N TYR A 573 -6.86 -23.57 -6.19
CA TYR A 573 -5.72 -23.80 -7.06
C TYR A 573 -6.06 -23.32 -8.47
N TYR A 574 -5.14 -22.58 -9.09
CA TYR A 574 -5.31 -22.09 -10.45
C TYR A 574 -4.27 -22.75 -11.38
N LEU A 575 -4.75 -23.56 -12.32
CA LEU A 575 -3.94 -23.98 -13.45
C LEU A 575 -3.86 -22.82 -14.45
N THR A 576 -2.66 -22.38 -14.75
CA THR A 576 -2.38 -21.33 -15.71
C THR A 576 -1.67 -21.90 -16.92
N ILE A 577 -2.20 -21.63 -18.10
CA ILE A 577 -1.56 -21.94 -19.39
C ILE A 577 -1.38 -20.62 -20.13
N PRO A 578 -0.16 -20.15 -20.31
CA PRO A 578 0.10 -18.92 -21.03
C PRO A 578 -0.46 -18.93 -22.45
N ALA A 579 -0.72 -17.76 -23.01
CA ALA A 579 -1.06 -17.64 -24.41
C ALA A 579 0.12 -18.10 -25.29
N GLY A 580 -0.18 -18.71 -26.44
CA GLY A 580 0.83 -19.15 -27.37
C GLY A 580 1.60 -20.42 -26.97
N VAL A 581 1.08 -21.23 -26.04
CA VAL A 581 1.65 -22.56 -25.71
C VAL A 581 1.38 -23.57 -26.83
N VAL A 582 0.21 -23.53 -27.44
CA VAL A 582 -0.17 -24.41 -28.56
C VAL A 582 -0.69 -23.63 -29.76
N LYS A 583 -0.58 -24.22 -30.94
CA LYS A 583 -1.11 -23.67 -32.21
C LYS A 583 -1.77 -24.78 -33.04
N ASN A 584 -2.73 -24.39 -33.90
CA ASN A 584 -3.29 -25.23 -34.95
C ASN A 584 -2.45 -25.17 -36.24
N ALA A 585 -2.91 -25.87 -37.27
CA ALA A 585 -2.25 -25.88 -38.60
C ALA A 585 -2.32 -24.53 -39.32
N ALA A 586 -3.27 -23.66 -39.00
CA ALA A 586 -3.39 -22.31 -39.56
C ALA A 586 -2.45 -21.31 -38.84
N GLY A 587 -1.86 -21.70 -37.72
CA GLY A 587 -0.98 -20.86 -36.92
C GLY A 587 -1.74 -20.03 -35.88
N ASP A 588 -3.04 -20.29 -35.67
CA ASP A 588 -3.80 -19.69 -34.59
C ASP A 588 -3.31 -20.26 -33.25
N GLU A 589 -3.12 -19.41 -32.27
CA GLU A 589 -2.53 -19.76 -30.97
C GLU A 589 -3.62 -19.73 -29.88
N ASN A 590 -3.42 -20.49 -28.77
CA ASN A 590 -4.31 -20.38 -27.62
C ASN A 590 -4.16 -19.01 -26.93
N GLU A 591 -5.27 -18.47 -26.44
CA GLU A 591 -5.24 -17.39 -25.47
C GLU A 591 -4.87 -17.92 -24.06
N TYR A 592 -4.62 -17.00 -23.12
CA TYR A 592 -4.34 -17.37 -21.73
C TYR A 592 -5.51 -18.16 -21.12
N ILE A 593 -5.22 -19.34 -20.57
CA ILE A 593 -6.21 -20.23 -19.96
C ILE A 593 -5.98 -20.24 -18.46
N LEU A 594 -7.03 -19.93 -17.69
CA LEU A 594 -7.05 -19.96 -16.23
C LEU A 594 -8.17 -20.89 -15.77
N LEU A 595 -7.82 -22.00 -15.14
CA LEU A 595 -8.76 -22.97 -14.58
C LEU A 595 -8.59 -23.03 -13.06
N GLY A 596 -9.67 -22.78 -12.32
CA GLY A 596 -9.68 -22.83 -10.86
C GLY A 596 -10.22 -24.15 -10.33
N TYR A 597 -9.57 -24.71 -9.30
CA TYR A 597 -9.93 -25.96 -8.64
C TYR A 597 -9.95 -25.78 -7.13
N TYR A 598 -10.85 -26.48 -6.42
CA TYR A 598 -10.88 -26.48 -4.97
C TYR A 598 -9.98 -27.57 -4.40
N GLY A 599 -9.25 -27.26 -3.32
CA GLY A 599 -8.43 -28.24 -2.61
C GLY A 599 -9.25 -29.28 -1.87
N TYR A 600 -8.63 -30.44 -1.60
CA TYR A 600 -9.22 -31.54 -0.83
C TYR A 600 -9.69 -31.09 0.56
N GLY A 601 -10.89 -31.49 0.96
CA GLY A 601 -11.50 -31.14 2.26
C GLY A 601 -12.37 -29.88 2.25
N HIS A 602 -12.49 -29.20 1.11
CA HIS A 602 -13.47 -28.14 0.95
C HIS A 602 -14.87 -28.76 0.94
N GLU A 603 -15.70 -28.46 1.96
CA GLU A 603 -17.09 -28.91 1.96
C GLU A 603 -17.80 -28.33 0.73
N THR A 604 -18.39 -29.21 -0.08
CA THR A 604 -19.08 -28.88 -1.33
C THR A 604 -20.39 -28.09 -1.15
N GLY A 605 -20.49 -27.30 -0.09
CA GLY A 605 -21.57 -26.36 0.19
C GLY A 605 -21.55 -25.08 -0.67
N ILE A 606 -21.03 -25.13 -1.92
CA ILE A 606 -20.96 -23.96 -2.83
C ILE A 606 -22.31 -23.24 -2.94
N ASN A 607 -23.43 -23.95 -2.82
CA ASN A 607 -24.76 -23.35 -2.84
C ASN A 607 -25.09 -22.55 -1.57
N GLU A 608 -24.55 -22.91 -0.41
CA GLU A 608 -24.81 -22.19 0.85
C GLU A 608 -23.79 -21.09 1.14
N THR A 609 -22.53 -21.28 0.76
CA THR A 609 -21.46 -20.30 1.01
C THR A 609 -21.57 -19.07 0.11
N LEU A 610 -22.03 -19.23 -1.13
CA LEU A 610 -22.35 -18.11 -2.03
C LEU A 610 -23.64 -17.37 -1.63
N GLN A 611 -24.53 -18.01 -0.83
CA GLN A 611 -25.74 -17.35 -0.32
C GLN A 611 -25.56 -16.70 1.05
N ASN A 612 -24.57 -17.11 1.85
CA ASN A 612 -24.45 -16.73 3.26
C ASN A 612 -23.26 -15.82 3.61
N ASN A 613 -22.81 -14.88 2.77
CA ASN A 613 -21.97 -13.71 3.16
C ASN A 613 -20.92 -13.94 4.28
N LYS A 614 -20.30 -15.11 4.43
CA LYS A 614 -19.39 -15.38 5.56
C LYS A 614 -17.89 -15.38 5.22
N ILE A 615 -17.54 -15.20 3.96
CA ILE A 615 -16.14 -15.03 3.54
C ILE A 615 -16.15 -13.79 2.66
N GLY A 616 -15.66 -12.67 3.11
CA GLY A 616 -15.38 -11.39 2.44
C GLY A 616 -15.62 -11.20 0.93
N MET A 617 -16.50 -12.00 0.34
CA MET A 617 -16.93 -11.94 -1.05
C MET A 617 -18.19 -11.09 -1.15
N GLY A 618 -18.19 -10.14 -2.05
CA GLY A 618 -19.32 -9.29 -2.34
C GLY A 618 -20.60 -10.10 -2.66
N LYS A 619 -21.76 -9.48 -2.45
CA LYS A 619 -23.07 -10.08 -2.79
C LYS A 619 -23.14 -10.32 -4.30
N VAL A 620 -23.55 -11.53 -4.72
CA VAL A 620 -23.79 -11.82 -6.16
C VAL A 620 -24.85 -10.86 -6.70
N VAL A 621 -24.50 -10.07 -7.71
CA VAL A 621 -25.39 -9.11 -8.36
C VAL A 621 -25.87 -9.57 -9.73
N ALA A 622 -25.12 -10.45 -10.41
CA ALA A 622 -25.52 -11.01 -11.70
C ALA A 622 -24.87 -12.37 -11.98
N ARG A 623 -25.49 -13.18 -12.84
CA ARG A 623 -24.99 -14.46 -13.35
C ARG A 623 -25.12 -14.48 -14.87
N TYR A 624 -24.13 -15.03 -15.56
CA TYR A 624 -24.09 -15.12 -17.01
C TYR A 624 -23.72 -16.55 -17.44
N ASN A 625 -24.26 -17.01 -18.55
CA ASN A 625 -23.82 -18.25 -19.17
C ASN A 625 -22.49 -18.04 -19.96
N VAL A 626 -21.94 -19.12 -20.51
CA VAL A 626 -20.68 -19.06 -21.28
C VAL A 626 -20.74 -18.15 -22.53
N ASN A 627 -21.94 -17.86 -23.01
CA ASN A 627 -22.15 -16.95 -24.15
C ASN A 627 -22.41 -15.51 -23.73
N GLY A 628 -22.17 -15.15 -22.45
CA GLY A 628 -22.36 -13.80 -21.92
C GLY A 628 -23.83 -13.38 -21.69
N GLN A 629 -24.81 -14.31 -21.83
CA GLN A 629 -26.21 -14.00 -21.58
C GLN A 629 -26.54 -14.11 -20.10
N GLN A 630 -27.18 -13.10 -19.53
CA GLN A 630 -27.60 -13.12 -18.12
C GLN A 630 -28.62 -14.20 -17.85
N THR A 631 -28.43 -14.91 -16.75
CA THR A 631 -29.36 -15.95 -16.30
C THR A 631 -29.99 -15.56 -14.97
N THR A 632 -31.30 -15.68 -14.85
CA THR A 632 -32.05 -15.36 -13.62
C THR A 632 -32.07 -16.53 -12.63
N ALA A 633 -31.59 -17.70 -13.02
CA ALA A 633 -31.55 -18.91 -12.20
C ALA A 633 -30.21 -19.62 -12.34
N GLN A 634 -29.88 -20.44 -11.33
CA GLN A 634 -28.79 -21.39 -11.43
C GLN A 634 -29.10 -22.42 -12.53
N GLN A 635 -28.49 -22.26 -13.69
CA GLN A 635 -28.55 -23.26 -14.76
C GLN A 635 -27.34 -24.18 -14.62
N LYS A 636 -27.51 -25.48 -14.85
CA LYS A 636 -26.39 -26.42 -14.91
C LYS A 636 -25.41 -26.01 -16.00
N GLY A 637 -24.11 -26.06 -15.68
CA GLY A 637 -23.04 -25.72 -16.59
C GLY A 637 -22.23 -24.50 -16.13
N LEU A 638 -21.29 -24.11 -16.95
CA LEU A 638 -20.39 -22.99 -16.66
C LEU A 638 -21.13 -21.64 -16.65
N GLN A 639 -20.99 -20.89 -15.59
CA GLN A 639 -21.57 -19.55 -15.44
C GLN A 639 -20.51 -18.55 -15.02
N ILE A 640 -20.65 -17.29 -15.44
CA ILE A 640 -19.91 -16.15 -14.91
C ILE A 640 -20.78 -15.50 -13.83
N VAL A 641 -20.27 -15.36 -12.63
CA VAL A 641 -20.97 -14.73 -11.50
C VAL A 641 -20.27 -13.44 -11.16
N ARG A 642 -21.02 -12.33 -11.15
CA ARG A 642 -20.56 -11.02 -10.73
C ARG A 642 -20.97 -10.73 -9.29
N PHE A 643 -20.08 -10.07 -8.54
CA PHE A 643 -20.28 -9.66 -7.16
C PHE A 643 -20.42 -8.14 -7.06
N ASN A 644 -20.98 -7.66 -5.96
CA ASN A 644 -21.19 -6.22 -5.69
C ASN A 644 -19.87 -5.45 -5.39
N ASP A 645 -18.76 -6.15 -5.21
CA ASP A 645 -17.41 -5.58 -5.09
C ASP A 645 -16.75 -5.34 -6.46
N GLY A 646 -17.48 -5.54 -7.57
CA GLY A 646 -17.00 -5.39 -8.93
C GLY A 646 -16.32 -6.62 -9.51
N THR A 647 -16.00 -7.62 -8.70
CA THR A 647 -15.37 -8.85 -9.19
C THR A 647 -16.35 -9.75 -9.96
N ALA A 648 -15.84 -10.48 -10.94
CA ALA A 648 -16.59 -11.49 -11.68
C ALA A 648 -15.83 -12.81 -11.67
N ARG A 649 -16.55 -13.93 -11.51
CA ARG A 649 -15.96 -15.28 -11.47
C ARG A 649 -16.75 -16.25 -12.36
N LYS A 650 -16.03 -17.14 -13.05
CA LYS A 650 -16.65 -18.29 -13.73
C LYS A 650 -16.90 -19.39 -12.70
N ILE A 651 -18.11 -19.93 -12.63
CA ILE A 651 -18.46 -21.05 -11.78
C ILE A 651 -19.19 -22.12 -12.59
N ASN A 652 -18.96 -23.38 -12.29
CA ASN A 652 -19.72 -24.48 -12.87
C ASN A 652 -20.84 -24.88 -11.90
N VAL A 653 -22.08 -24.79 -12.37
CA VAL A 653 -23.26 -25.19 -11.59
C VAL A 653 -23.63 -26.62 -12.01
N LYS A 654 -23.47 -27.58 -11.09
CA LYS A 654 -23.84 -29.01 -11.30
C LYS A 654 -25.34 -29.25 -11.45
#